data_65a3a738d59fa7febdb94bded751f371
#
_entry.id   65a3a738d59fa7febdb94bded751f371
#
_cell.length_a   1.000
_cell.length_b   1.000
_cell.length_c   1.000
_cell.angle_alpha   90.00
_cell.angle_beta   90.00
_cell.angle_gamma   90.00
#
_symmetry.space_group_name_H-M   'P 1'
#
loop_
_entity.id
_entity.type
_entity.pdbx_description
1 polymer ?
#
loop_
_entity_poly.entity_id
_entity_poly.type
_entity_poly.pdbx_seq_one_letter_code
_entity_poly.pdbx_strand_id
1 'polypeptide(L)'
;VQSEPRAERAATPPTISVVICAFTFDRLEVMGESLDSLRAQTLAPHEIVLVIDHAPELLEEARRLWPDVKIVASREKQGLSGARNTGVAEASGEVVAFLDDDAIAAPDWLQHLADAYADPTVLGAGGTVRPRWVEGKPGWFPSEFDWVVGCTHSGMPQELSPVRNLVGANMSFRRAPLVEVGGFSHDLGRVGTLPVGCEETDLSIRVHQRWPEAEILYDPAARVEHVVPATRGKVRYFVDRCRAEGRSKAVLTGMVGSEDGLSSERSYVRRTLPLGVLRGLRDALRGDAGGFGRASMIFLGLAATTADYLRVRSGVAKPDPTEDAHPSANGGAPRVLMVTPRSPLEQGGVERHVMEVSRRMAAAGARVEVLCTDPEATEATRETRDGVRIRTVRAWPRGRDWYLAPGIWREMGREKWDLVHLQSYHTLVAPLAMLRALALRVPFVVTFHGGGHSSDLRNRARRTQMRLLRPLLRRAARLVAIARFEIEDYGRALGVPPERWAFIPNGTDLSFSDAELAGADPETPALASIGRLERYKGHHRVLEAFPLVLERVPEARLLIVGKGPYEDELRRRAEELGVAERVEVTSVPSDDPGGMARLLAGVSLVVLMSEFESHPLVALEAAAARRRLLVAEAGGLREIAEDGFGRGIPLDSTPEQIATAALEELAKPLPERSPQLTSWDECAAALLELYGSVLNTAYSPRA
;
A
#
# COMPACT_ATOMS: atom_id res chain seq x y z
N VAL A 1 -16.99 -51.29 56.46
CA VAL A 1 -16.03 -50.18 56.48
C VAL A 1 -16.79 -48.98 56.07
N GLN A 2 -17.16 -48.13 57.02
CA GLN A 2 -17.87 -46.87 56.80
C GLN A 2 -16.87 -45.93 56.15
N SER A 3 -17.23 -45.36 54.95
CA SER A 3 -16.54 -44.25 54.29
C SER A 3 -16.81 -42.97 55.09
N GLU A 4 -15.78 -42.42 55.70
CA GLU A 4 -15.84 -41.05 56.24
C GLU A 4 -16.16 -40.06 55.16
N PRO A 5 -17.00 -39.05 55.42
CA PRO A 5 -17.26 -37.97 54.49
C PRO A 5 -15.97 -37.14 54.36
N ARG A 6 -15.50 -37.03 53.13
CA ARG A 6 -14.39 -36.15 52.72
C ARG A 6 -14.79 -34.71 53.10
N ALA A 7 -14.17 -34.20 54.15
CA ALA A 7 -14.39 -32.81 54.58
C ALA A 7 -14.09 -31.88 53.40
N GLU A 8 -15.09 -31.12 52.96
CA GLU A 8 -14.97 -29.97 52.06
C GLU A 8 -14.00 -28.98 52.74
N ARG A 9 -12.73 -29.05 52.38
CA ARG A 9 -11.86 -27.90 52.52
C ARG A 9 -12.36 -26.89 51.51
N ALA A 10 -12.99 -25.82 51.97
CA ALA A 10 -13.22 -24.63 51.16
C ALA A 10 -11.83 -24.17 50.65
N ALA A 11 -11.51 -24.58 49.41
CA ALA A 11 -10.25 -24.18 48.80
C ALA A 11 -10.32 -22.64 48.60
N THR A 12 -9.31 -21.95 49.08
CA THR A 12 -9.17 -20.52 48.82
C THR A 12 -9.22 -20.31 47.31
N PRO A 13 -10.07 -19.39 46.78
CA PRO A 13 -10.14 -19.18 45.37
C PRO A 13 -8.75 -18.76 44.82
N PRO A 14 -8.37 -19.21 43.62
CA PRO A 14 -7.07 -18.88 43.06
C PRO A 14 -6.95 -17.36 42.83
N THR A 15 -5.74 -16.84 42.97
CA THR A 15 -5.45 -15.45 42.63
C THR A 15 -5.51 -15.25 41.11
N ILE A 16 -6.31 -14.26 40.64
CA ILE A 16 -6.50 -14.03 39.19
C ILE A 16 -5.92 -12.66 38.82
N SER A 17 -4.89 -12.66 37.97
CA SER A 17 -4.41 -11.44 37.28
C SER A 17 -5.22 -11.25 35.98
N VAL A 18 -5.71 -10.04 35.75
CA VAL A 18 -6.43 -9.71 34.51
C VAL A 18 -5.51 -8.92 33.57
N VAL A 19 -5.34 -9.41 32.35
CA VAL A 19 -4.53 -8.80 31.29
C VAL A 19 -5.44 -8.19 30.23
N ILE A 20 -5.26 -6.90 29.98
CA ILE A 20 -5.87 -6.16 28.86
C ILE A 20 -4.77 -5.72 27.92
N CYS A 21 -4.97 -5.86 26.59
CA CYS A 21 -4.02 -5.42 25.57
C CYS A 21 -4.66 -4.32 24.69
N ALA A 22 -3.98 -3.17 24.56
CA ALA A 22 -4.46 -2.05 23.78
C ALA A 22 -3.37 -1.48 22.87
N PHE A 23 -3.77 -0.86 21.72
CA PHE A 23 -2.82 -0.30 20.75
C PHE A 23 -3.31 0.99 20.07
N THR A 24 -4.55 1.45 20.35
CA THR A 24 -5.15 2.61 19.66
C THR A 24 -5.90 3.52 20.62
N PHE A 25 -5.88 4.81 20.36
CA PHE A 25 -6.69 5.83 21.05
C PHE A 25 -8.19 5.70 20.76
N ASP A 26 -8.59 5.09 19.64
CA ASP A 26 -10.00 4.99 19.23
C ASP A 26 -10.89 4.26 20.24
N ARG A 27 -10.29 3.53 21.16
CA ARG A 27 -10.97 2.73 22.20
C ARG A 27 -10.79 3.25 23.62
N LEU A 28 -10.22 4.45 23.78
CA LEU A 28 -9.85 4.98 25.08
C LEU A 28 -11.05 5.06 26.05
N GLU A 29 -12.21 5.48 25.56
CA GLU A 29 -13.45 5.57 26.34
C GLU A 29 -13.94 4.18 26.77
N VAL A 30 -14.02 3.23 25.84
CA VAL A 30 -14.48 1.87 26.13
C VAL A 30 -13.48 1.13 27.01
N MET A 31 -12.19 1.37 26.87
CA MET A 31 -11.15 0.83 27.74
C MET A 31 -11.33 1.32 29.18
N GLY A 32 -11.76 2.57 29.38
CA GLY A 32 -12.19 3.07 30.68
C GLY A 32 -13.35 2.27 31.24
N GLU A 33 -14.42 2.00 30.47
CA GLU A 33 -15.56 1.16 30.87
C GLU A 33 -15.08 -0.28 31.23
N SER A 34 -14.11 -0.84 30.47
CA SER A 34 -13.53 -2.15 30.73
C SER A 34 -12.83 -2.19 32.10
N LEU A 35 -11.98 -1.20 32.40
CA LEU A 35 -11.29 -1.09 33.69
C LEU A 35 -12.26 -0.92 34.85
N ASP A 36 -13.30 -0.08 34.68
CA ASP A 36 -14.32 0.13 35.70
C ASP A 36 -15.13 -1.15 35.99
N SER A 37 -15.39 -1.94 34.94
CA SER A 37 -16.06 -3.24 35.12
C SER A 37 -15.23 -4.23 35.94
N LEU A 38 -13.89 -4.15 35.85
CA LEU A 38 -12.98 -4.98 36.66
C LEU A 38 -12.87 -4.48 38.12
N ARG A 39 -12.95 -3.17 38.35
CA ARG A 39 -13.01 -2.59 39.69
C ARG A 39 -14.32 -2.95 40.41
N ALA A 40 -15.40 -3.17 39.65
CA ALA A 40 -16.73 -3.50 40.17
C ALA A 40 -16.97 -5.01 40.37
N GLN A 41 -15.96 -5.87 40.19
CA GLN A 41 -16.13 -7.32 40.36
C GLN A 41 -16.45 -7.74 41.79
N THR A 42 -17.34 -8.72 41.95
CA THR A 42 -17.65 -9.34 43.25
C THR A 42 -16.43 -10.05 43.88
N LEU A 43 -15.65 -10.75 43.07
CA LEU A 43 -14.32 -11.23 43.41
C LEU A 43 -13.29 -10.25 42.81
N ALA A 44 -12.62 -9.49 43.67
CA ALA A 44 -11.62 -8.53 43.21
C ALA A 44 -10.47 -9.20 42.45
N PRO A 45 -10.01 -8.67 41.33
CA PRO A 45 -8.81 -9.16 40.66
C PRO A 45 -7.58 -9.01 41.58
N HIS A 46 -6.66 -9.95 41.50
CA HIS A 46 -5.36 -9.87 42.21
C HIS A 46 -4.57 -8.65 41.75
N GLU A 47 -4.57 -8.39 40.43
CA GLU A 47 -4.03 -7.21 39.77
C GLU A 47 -4.66 -7.05 38.40
N ILE A 48 -4.61 -5.84 37.85
CA ILE A 48 -4.96 -5.53 36.46
C ILE A 48 -3.68 -5.08 35.76
N VAL A 49 -3.33 -5.75 34.65
CA VAL A 49 -2.16 -5.46 33.83
C VAL A 49 -2.64 -4.97 32.46
N LEU A 50 -2.48 -3.68 32.19
CA LEU A 50 -2.76 -3.09 30.90
C LEU A 50 -1.48 -3.03 30.08
N VAL A 51 -1.43 -3.78 28.98
CA VAL A 51 -0.29 -3.83 28.06
C VAL A 51 -0.55 -2.97 26.85
N ILE A 52 0.30 -1.99 26.62
CA ILE A 52 0.20 -1.10 25.44
C ILE A 52 1.16 -1.63 24.36
N ASP A 53 0.57 -2.01 23.21
CA ASP A 53 1.29 -2.64 22.12
C ASP A 53 1.84 -1.59 21.15
N HIS A 54 3.14 -1.25 21.28
CA HIS A 54 3.92 -0.37 20.40
C HIS A 54 3.26 1.00 20.11
N ALA A 55 2.58 1.59 21.12
CA ALA A 55 1.94 2.89 21.03
C ALA A 55 2.40 3.80 22.18
N PRO A 56 3.57 4.45 22.08
CA PRO A 56 4.16 5.21 23.17
C PRO A 56 3.31 6.36 23.68
N GLU A 57 2.62 7.08 22.80
CA GLU A 57 1.72 8.18 23.19
C GLU A 57 0.51 7.66 23.98
N LEU A 58 -0.06 6.51 23.58
CA LEU A 58 -1.14 5.85 24.32
C LEU A 58 -0.66 5.37 25.70
N LEU A 59 0.58 4.90 25.79
CA LEU A 59 1.20 4.44 27.05
C LEU A 59 1.27 5.59 28.07
N GLU A 60 1.73 6.78 27.64
CA GLU A 60 1.82 7.95 28.49
C GLU A 60 0.43 8.43 28.94
N GLU A 61 -0.51 8.48 28.01
CA GLU A 61 -1.88 8.91 28.31
C GLU A 61 -2.60 7.91 29.23
N ALA A 62 -2.46 6.61 29.01
CA ALA A 62 -3.04 5.59 29.87
C ALA A 62 -2.50 5.68 31.31
N ARG A 63 -1.19 5.89 31.50
CA ARG A 63 -0.57 6.09 32.82
C ARG A 63 -1.09 7.35 33.53
N ARG A 64 -1.40 8.38 32.76
CA ARG A 64 -1.99 9.61 33.31
C ARG A 64 -3.44 9.40 33.77
N LEU A 65 -4.23 8.65 32.99
CA LEU A 65 -5.66 8.42 33.26
C LEU A 65 -5.92 7.38 34.35
N TRP A 66 -5.09 6.32 34.41
CA TRP A 66 -5.30 5.20 35.34
C TRP A 66 -4.03 4.88 36.14
N PRO A 67 -3.62 5.76 37.07
CA PRO A 67 -2.39 5.61 37.86
C PRO A 67 -2.43 4.43 38.85
N ASP A 68 -3.61 3.88 39.13
CA ASP A 68 -3.86 2.71 39.98
C ASP A 68 -3.72 1.36 39.24
N VAL A 69 -3.58 1.39 37.90
CA VAL A 69 -3.45 0.21 37.06
C VAL A 69 -1.98 -0.06 36.73
N LYS A 70 -1.55 -1.32 36.72
CA LYS A 70 -0.21 -1.71 36.26
C LYS A 70 -0.14 -1.58 34.74
N ILE A 71 0.45 -0.50 34.21
CA ILE A 71 0.51 -0.20 32.77
C ILE A 71 1.93 -0.41 32.27
N VAL A 72 2.10 -1.29 31.28
CA VAL A 72 3.40 -1.68 30.71
C VAL A 72 3.41 -1.59 29.20
N ALA A 73 4.58 -1.28 28.61
CA ALA A 73 4.78 -1.40 27.18
C ALA A 73 5.00 -2.86 26.78
N SER A 74 4.46 -3.28 25.64
CA SER A 74 4.78 -4.60 25.06
C SER A 74 6.29 -4.68 24.77
N ARG A 75 6.91 -5.78 25.20
CA ARG A 75 8.36 -6.03 25.04
C ARG A 75 8.65 -6.99 23.88
N GLU A 76 7.62 -7.60 23.34
CA GLU A 76 7.72 -8.60 22.30
C GLU A 76 7.33 -8.04 20.93
N LYS A 77 7.39 -8.89 19.90
CA LYS A 77 6.99 -8.51 18.54
C LYS A 77 5.59 -7.89 18.54
N GLN A 78 5.42 -6.81 17.82
CA GLN A 78 4.13 -6.12 17.68
C GLN A 78 3.02 -7.07 17.27
N GLY A 79 1.89 -7.01 17.97
CA GLY A 79 0.70 -7.80 17.75
C GLY A 79 0.12 -8.36 19.04
N LEU A 80 -1.14 -8.84 18.96
CA LEU A 80 -1.90 -9.28 20.12
C LEU A 80 -1.20 -10.43 20.91
N SER A 81 -0.58 -11.38 20.19
CA SER A 81 0.18 -12.48 20.81
C SER A 81 1.36 -11.96 21.64
N GLY A 82 2.15 -11.02 21.10
CA GLY A 82 3.27 -10.42 21.84
C GLY A 82 2.82 -9.59 23.03
N ALA A 83 1.75 -8.82 22.88
CA ALA A 83 1.18 -8.06 23.99
C ALA A 83 0.64 -8.98 25.10
N ARG A 84 -0.08 -10.06 24.74
CA ARG A 84 -0.56 -11.06 25.73
C ARG A 84 0.59 -11.77 26.43
N ASN A 85 1.64 -12.17 25.69
CA ASN A 85 2.83 -12.79 26.31
C ASN A 85 3.54 -11.83 27.28
N THR A 86 3.64 -10.55 26.93
CA THR A 86 4.14 -9.53 27.86
C THR A 86 3.26 -9.46 29.11
N GLY A 87 1.93 -9.50 28.96
CA GLY A 87 0.98 -9.53 30.07
C GLY A 87 1.14 -10.74 30.97
N VAL A 88 1.34 -11.94 30.39
CA VAL A 88 1.62 -13.19 31.14
C VAL A 88 2.92 -13.11 31.94
N ALA A 89 3.95 -12.52 31.35
CA ALA A 89 5.25 -12.34 32.02
C ALA A 89 5.15 -11.35 33.19
N GLU A 90 4.31 -10.32 33.06
CA GLU A 90 4.08 -9.32 34.11
C GLU A 90 3.07 -9.75 35.19
N ALA A 91 2.21 -10.75 34.90
CA ALA A 91 1.21 -11.25 35.82
C ALA A 91 1.85 -12.07 36.96
N SER A 92 1.33 -11.92 38.19
CA SER A 92 1.80 -12.63 39.38
C SER A 92 0.79 -13.65 39.94
N GLY A 93 -0.49 -13.56 39.49
CA GLY A 93 -1.55 -14.46 39.95
C GLY A 93 -1.37 -15.91 39.46
N GLU A 94 -2.03 -16.85 40.14
CA GLU A 94 -2.05 -18.28 39.78
C GLU A 94 -2.76 -18.53 38.44
N VAL A 95 -3.75 -17.67 38.13
CA VAL A 95 -4.52 -17.68 36.89
C VAL A 95 -4.33 -16.34 36.19
N VAL A 96 -4.19 -16.38 34.87
CA VAL A 96 -4.20 -15.17 34.01
C VAL A 96 -5.49 -15.18 33.19
N ALA A 97 -6.32 -14.19 33.42
CA ALA A 97 -7.53 -13.96 32.64
C ALA A 97 -7.27 -12.84 31.59
N PHE A 98 -7.81 -12.99 30.40
CA PHE A 98 -7.68 -12.05 29.29
C PHE A 98 -9.02 -11.41 29.00
N LEU A 99 -9.04 -10.09 28.92
CA LEU A 99 -10.17 -9.27 28.53
C LEU A 99 -9.72 -8.32 27.42
N ASP A 100 -10.49 -8.22 26.32
CA ASP A 100 -10.14 -7.29 25.25
C ASP A 100 -10.41 -5.84 25.69
N ASP A 101 -9.70 -4.85 25.10
CA ASP A 101 -9.82 -3.42 25.42
C ASP A 101 -11.17 -2.79 25.06
N ASP A 102 -12.03 -3.53 24.33
CA ASP A 102 -13.40 -3.18 23.98
C ASP A 102 -14.44 -4.15 24.58
N ALA A 103 -14.07 -4.80 25.69
CA ALA A 103 -14.94 -5.76 26.38
C ALA A 103 -15.22 -5.33 27.83
N ILE A 104 -16.45 -5.57 28.29
CA ILE A 104 -16.97 -5.19 29.62
C ILE A 104 -17.39 -6.43 30.36
N ALA A 105 -16.79 -6.71 31.49
CA ALA A 105 -17.06 -7.90 32.31
C ALA A 105 -18.35 -7.74 33.12
N ALA A 106 -19.16 -8.81 33.23
CA ALA A 106 -20.25 -8.87 34.18
C ALA A 106 -19.72 -8.84 35.64
N PRO A 107 -20.47 -8.31 36.62
CA PRO A 107 -19.98 -8.14 37.99
C PRO A 107 -19.50 -9.45 38.69
N ASP A 108 -19.98 -10.59 38.24
CA ASP A 108 -19.70 -11.92 38.77
C ASP A 108 -18.71 -12.73 37.89
N TRP A 109 -18.13 -12.10 36.88
CA TRP A 109 -17.27 -12.78 35.89
C TRP A 109 -16.07 -13.50 36.50
N LEU A 110 -15.29 -12.79 37.37
CA LEU A 110 -14.12 -13.40 38.03
C LEU A 110 -14.50 -14.48 39.02
N GLN A 111 -15.68 -14.40 39.66
CA GLN A 111 -16.17 -15.44 40.55
C GLN A 111 -16.44 -16.72 39.77
N HIS A 112 -17.12 -16.67 38.66
CA HIS A 112 -17.36 -17.83 37.79
C HIS A 112 -16.08 -18.44 37.25
N LEU A 113 -15.10 -17.62 36.87
CA LEU A 113 -13.77 -18.14 36.48
C LEU A 113 -13.08 -18.85 37.66
N ALA A 114 -13.07 -18.25 38.84
CA ALA A 114 -12.44 -18.82 40.02
C ALA A 114 -13.10 -20.19 40.41
N ASP A 115 -14.41 -20.27 40.34
CA ASP A 115 -15.18 -21.48 40.64
C ASP A 115 -14.81 -22.64 39.69
N ALA A 116 -14.57 -22.35 38.41
CA ALA A 116 -14.12 -23.35 37.43
C ALA A 116 -12.76 -23.97 37.80
N TYR A 117 -11.87 -23.18 38.41
CA TYR A 117 -10.55 -23.65 38.85
C TYR A 117 -10.52 -24.37 40.22
N ALA A 118 -11.66 -24.57 40.84
CA ALA A 118 -11.74 -25.42 42.04
C ALA A 118 -11.27 -26.84 41.74
N ASP A 119 -11.45 -27.32 40.51
CA ASP A 119 -10.89 -28.58 40.04
C ASP A 119 -9.43 -28.37 39.54
N PRO A 120 -8.44 -29.05 40.09
CA PRO A 120 -7.04 -28.93 39.66
C PRO A 120 -6.77 -29.44 38.22
N THR A 121 -7.65 -30.25 37.63
CA THR A 121 -7.54 -30.73 36.26
C THR A 121 -7.91 -29.64 35.25
N VAL A 122 -8.60 -28.59 35.67
CA VAL A 122 -8.97 -27.46 34.85
C VAL A 122 -7.75 -26.55 34.66
N LEU A 123 -7.24 -26.49 33.44
CA LEU A 123 -6.12 -25.62 33.03
C LEU A 123 -6.54 -24.36 32.31
N GLY A 124 -7.76 -24.34 31.74
CA GLY A 124 -8.35 -23.18 31.11
C GLY A 124 -9.82 -23.00 31.40
N ALA A 125 -10.30 -21.79 31.55
CA ALA A 125 -11.71 -21.48 31.74
C ALA A 125 -12.06 -20.16 31.01
N GLY A 126 -13.31 -20.07 30.55
CA GLY A 126 -13.82 -18.87 29.90
C GLY A 126 -15.31 -18.97 29.72
N GLY A 127 -15.92 -18.01 29.02
CA GLY A 127 -17.38 -18.01 28.94
C GLY A 127 -17.94 -17.22 27.78
N THR A 128 -19.17 -16.73 27.99
CA THR A 128 -19.96 -16.07 26.98
C THR A 128 -19.44 -14.67 26.67
N VAL A 129 -19.26 -14.36 25.39
CA VAL A 129 -19.02 -13.02 24.88
C VAL A 129 -20.27 -12.57 24.12
N ARG A 130 -20.98 -11.59 24.64
CA ARG A 130 -22.20 -11.04 24.00
C ARG A 130 -21.88 -9.80 23.19
N PRO A 131 -22.43 -9.65 21.96
CA PRO A 131 -22.22 -8.45 21.18
C PRO A 131 -23.09 -7.28 21.72
N ARG A 132 -22.45 -6.19 22.10
CA ARG A 132 -23.06 -4.89 22.39
C ARG A 132 -22.97 -4.02 21.15
N TRP A 133 -23.97 -4.07 20.29
CA TRP A 133 -24.03 -3.33 19.03
C TRP A 133 -24.29 -1.85 19.28
N VAL A 134 -23.41 -0.97 18.80
CA VAL A 134 -23.55 0.50 18.96
C VAL A 134 -24.78 1.03 18.19
N GLU A 135 -25.04 0.54 16.98
CA GLU A 135 -26.18 0.95 16.13
C GLU A 135 -27.27 -0.13 16.02
N GLY A 136 -27.23 -1.14 16.88
CA GLY A 136 -28.13 -2.28 16.82
C GLY A 136 -27.65 -3.38 15.85
N LYS A 137 -28.07 -4.63 16.10
CA LYS A 137 -27.72 -5.78 15.28
C LYS A 137 -28.43 -5.71 13.92
N PRO A 138 -27.69 -5.76 12.77
CA PRO A 138 -28.33 -5.79 11.46
C PRO A 138 -29.26 -6.99 11.31
N GLY A 139 -30.50 -6.80 10.79
CA GLY A 139 -31.47 -7.85 10.66
C GLY A 139 -31.05 -9.06 9.81
N TRP A 140 -30.09 -8.87 8.93
CA TRP A 140 -29.50 -9.92 8.09
C TRP A 140 -28.38 -10.71 8.78
N PHE A 141 -27.83 -10.25 9.94
CA PHE A 141 -26.66 -10.84 10.57
C PHE A 141 -27.04 -12.09 11.40
N PRO A 142 -26.58 -13.32 11.02
CA PRO A 142 -26.95 -14.54 11.71
C PRO A 142 -26.14 -14.74 13.01
N SER A 143 -26.81 -15.12 14.09
CA SER A 143 -26.16 -15.38 15.40
C SER A 143 -25.20 -16.57 15.37
N GLU A 144 -25.34 -17.44 14.40
CA GLU A 144 -24.39 -18.52 14.10
C GLU A 144 -23.00 -17.96 13.76
N PHE A 145 -22.92 -16.72 13.25
CA PHE A 145 -21.68 -16.04 12.86
C PHE A 145 -21.28 -14.90 13.80
N ASP A 146 -21.80 -14.84 15.02
CA ASP A 146 -21.37 -13.81 16.00
C ASP A 146 -19.86 -13.84 16.27
N TRP A 147 -19.18 -14.95 16.01
CA TRP A 147 -17.72 -15.04 16.03
C TRP A 147 -17.01 -14.11 15.03
N VAL A 148 -17.68 -13.71 13.96
CA VAL A 148 -17.17 -12.72 12.98
C VAL A 148 -16.86 -11.38 13.66
N VAL A 149 -17.64 -11.04 14.67
CA VAL A 149 -17.45 -9.81 15.46
C VAL A 149 -16.76 -10.09 16.82
N GLY A 150 -16.16 -11.25 17.00
CA GLY A 150 -15.42 -11.61 18.21
C GLY A 150 -16.29 -12.13 19.37
N CYS A 151 -17.54 -12.54 19.08
CA CYS A 151 -18.51 -12.93 20.09
C CYS A 151 -18.84 -14.43 20.02
N THR A 152 -19.48 -14.94 21.07
CA THR A 152 -19.93 -16.32 21.18
C THR A 152 -21.06 -16.58 20.18
N HIS A 153 -20.94 -17.60 19.36
CA HIS A 153 -21.99 -18.01 18.41
C HIS A 153 -23.05 -18.90 19.04
N SER A 154 -24.23 -18.97 18.45
CA SER A 154 -25.40 -19.70 18.98
C SER A 154 -25.22 -21.23 19.10
N GLY A 155 -24.10 -21.80 18.66
CA GLY A 155 -23.81 -23.23 18.77
C GLY A 155 -22.92 -23.62 19.97
N MET A 156 -22.57 -22.66 20.84
CA MET A 156 -21.81 -22.96 22.04
C MET A 156 -22.68 -23.61 23.13
N PRO A 157 -22.07 -24.37 24.08
CA PRO A 157 -22.78 -24.98 25.18
C PRO A 157 -23.65 -24.00 25.97
N GLN A 158 -24.77 -24.47 26.53
CA GLN A 158 -25.68 -23.67 27.39
C GLN A 158 -25.48 -23.98 28.88
N GLU A 159 -24.62 -24.95 29.17
CA GLU A 159 -24.27 -25.38 30.52
C GLU A 159 -22.73 -25.48 30.62
N LEU A 160 -22.18 -25.47 31.84
CA LEU A 160 -20.76 -25.66 32.07
C LEU A 160 -20.28 -26.95 31.37
N SER A 161 -19.35 -26.81 30.45
CA SER A 161 -18.96 -27.94 29.59
C SER A 161 -17.51 -27.82 29.13
N PRO A 162 -16.82 -28.95 28.94
CA PRO A 162 -15.51 -28.97 28.29
C PRO A 162 -15.62 -28.50 26.85
N VAL A 163 -14.66 -27.70 26.43
CA VAL A 163 -14.54 -27.18 25.04
C VAL A 163 -13.13 -27.33 24.53
N ARG A 164 -12.95 -27.39 23.23
CA ARG A 164 -11.60 -27.42 22.62
C ARG A 164 -10.84 -26.12 22.86
N ASN A 165 -11.50 -24.98 22.67
CA ASN A 165 -10.90 -23.65 22.83
C ASN A 165 -11.94 -22.61 23.26
N LEU A 166 -11.43 -21.53 23.82
CA LEU A 166 -12.20 -20.40 24.33
C LEU A 166 -12.25 -19.26 23.30
N VAL A 167 -13.03 -18.21 23.59
CA VAL A 167 -13.07 -16.98 22.82
C VAL A 167 -12.06 -15.98 23.41
N GLY A 168 -11.19 -15.41 22.59
CA GLY A 168 -10.06 -14.58 23.01
C GLY A 168 -10.40 -13.40 23.94
N ALA A 169 -11.61 -12.83 23.81
CA ALA A 169 -12.07 -11.73 24.65
C ALA A 169 -12.59 -12.19 26.05
N ASN A 170 -12.70 -13.49 26.29
CA ASN A 170 -13.16 -14.07 27.55
C ASN A 170 -12.54 -15.45 27.75
N MET A 171 -11.27 -15.47 28.10
CA MET A 171 -10.52 -16.69 28.36
C MET A 171 -9.57 -16.50 29.56
N SER A 172 -9.26 -17.58 30.23
CA SER A 172 -8.25 -17.61 31.28
C SER A 172 -7.52 -18.95 31.28
N PHE A 173 -6.29 -18.96 31.81
CA PHE A 173 -5.47 -20.17 31.95
C PHE A 173 -4.69 -20.13 33.25
N ARG A 174 -4.41 -21.32 33.83
CA ARG A 174 -3.40 -21.39 34.89
C ARG A 174 -2.06 -20.91 34.35
N ARG A 175 -1.41 -20.00 35.09
CA ARG A 175 -0.20 -19.31 34.62
C ARG A 175 0.95 -20.26 34.34
N ALA A 176 1.20 -21.24 35.23
CA ALA A 176 2.33 -22.16 35.06
C ALA A 176 2.23 -23.02 33.78
N PRO A 177 1.11 -23.72 33.48
CA PRO A 177 0.90 -24.39 32.20
C PRO A 177 1.00 -23.48 30.98
N LEU A 178 0.44 -22.27 31.07
CA LEU A 178 0.49 -21.27 29.96
C LEU A 178 1.95 -20.91 29.61
N VAL A 179 2.80 -20.70 30.61
CA VAL A 179 4.23 -20.43 30.43
C VAL A 179 4.96 -21.66 29.89
N GLU A 180 4.66 -22.88 30.43
CA GLU A 180 5.33 -24.13 30.01
C GLU A 180 5.11 -24.46 28.53
N VAL A 181 3.93 -24.16 27.96
CA VAL A 181 3.67 -24.37 26.52
C VAL A 181 4.21 -23.24 25.65
N GLY A 182 4.91 -22.25 26.24
CA GLY A 182 5.53 -21.15 25.49
C GLY A 182 4.59 -19.98 25.13
N GLY A 183 3.44 -19.85 25.82
CA GLY A 183 2.51 -18.74 25.62
C GLY A 183 1.82 -18.74 24.23
N PHE A 184 1.46 -17.56 23.75
CA PHE A 184 0.82 -17.35 22.43
C PHE A 184 1.84 -17.34 21.31
N SER A 185 1.54 -18.02 20.20
CA SER A 185 2.41 -18.07 19.01
C SER A 185 2.44 -16.74 18.29
N HIS A 186 3.64 -16.26 17.90
CA HIS A 186 3.81 -15.06 17.09
C HIS A 186 3.43 -15.25 15.62
N ASP A 187 3.25 -16.50 15.16
CA ASP A 187 2.83 -16.81 13.79
C ASP A 187 1.31 -16.71 13.62
N LEU A 188 0.58 -16.57 14.73
CA LEU A 188 -0.86 -16.42 14.82
C LEU A 188 -1.22 -15.20 15.67
N GLY A 189 -2.44 -14.69 15.53
CA GLY A 189 -2.91 -13.54 16.28
C GLY A 189 -2.97 -12.24 15.48
N ARG A 190 -3.72 -11.27 16.00
CA ARG A 190 -3.93 -9.98 15.34
C ARG A 190 -2.69 -9.10 15.45
N VAL A 191 -2.30 -8.49 14.33
CA VAL A 191 -1.34 -7.38 14.30
C VAL A 191 -2.10 -6.13 13.85
N GLY A 192 -2.31 -5.19 14.76
CA GLY A 192 -3.16 -4.02 14.50
C GLY A 192 -4.59 -4.39 14.12
N THR A 193 -5.09 -3.94 12.97
CA THR A 193 -6.44 -4.25 12.47
C THR A 193 -6.52 -5.53 11.61
N LEU A 194 -5.40 -6.26 11.47
CA LEU A 194 -5.36 -7.52 10.73
C LEU A 194 -6.27 -8.58 11.36
N PRO A 195 -7.21 -9.16 10.60
CA PRO A 195 -8.15 -10.15 11.13
C PRO A 195 -7.59 -11.58 11.15
N VAL A 196 -6.29 -11.75 11.43
CA VAL A 196 -5.70 -13.07 11.69
C VAL A 196 -6.09 -13.48 13.10
N GLY A 197 -6.57 -14.68 13.28
CA GLY A 197 -7.02 -15.22 14.56
C GLY A 197 -6.48 -16.63 14.78
N CYS A 198 -7.11 -17.36 15.71
CA CYS A 198 -6.79 -18.73 16.11
C CYS A 198 -5.56 -18.87 17.04
N GLU A 199 -5.02 -17.77 17.57
CA GLU A 199 -3.96 -17.81 18.58
C GLU A 199 -4.42 -18.47 19.88
N GLU A 200 -5.66 -18.21 20.30
CA GLU A 200 -6.30 -18.88 21.44
C GLU A 200 -6.61 -20.36 21.17
N THR A 201 -6.93 -20.67 19.91
CA THR A 201 -7.20 -22.04 19.47
C THR A 201 -5.91 -22.87 19.46
N ASP A 202 -4.82 -22.31 18.91
CA ASP A 202 -3.49 -22.93 18.91
C ASP A 202 -3.00 -23.18 20.34
N LEU A 203 -3.10 -22.16 21.20
CA LEU A 203 -2.73 -22.29 22.62
C LEU A 203 -3.50 -23.43 23.30
N SER A 204 -4.85 -23.44 23.12
CA SER A 204 -5.71 -24.46 23.73
C SER A 204 -5.35 -25.86 23.25
N ILE A 205 -5.04 -26.04 21.96
CA ILE A 205 -4.62 -27.33 21.41
C ILE A 205 -3.26 -27.75 22.00
N ARG A 206 -2.27 -26.85 22.09
CA ARG A 206 -0.96 -27.17 22.69
C ARG A 206 -1.05 -27.52 24.16
N VAL A 207 -1.92 -26.86 24.93
CA VAL A 207 -2.23 -27.20 26.31
C VAL A 207 -2.80 -28.61 26.37
N HIS A 208 -3.77 -28.95 25.55
CA HIS A 208 -4.40 -30.29 25.57
C HIS A 208 -3.47 -31.39 25.04
N GLN A 209 -2.61 -31.13 24.07
CA GLN A 209 -1.59 -32.06 23.58
C GLN A 209 -0.53 -32.36 24.67
N ARG A 210 -0.19 -31.34 25.48
CA ARG A 210 0.79 -31.51 26.58
C ARG A 210 0.20 -32.21 27.80
N TRP A 211 -1.09 -31.97 28.09
CA TRP A 211 -1.83 -32.59 29.19
C TRP A 211 -3.18 -33.11 28.69
N PRO A 212 -3.23 -34.33 28.14
CA PRO A 212 -4.45 -34.89 27.52
C PRO A 212 -5.64 -35.02 28.48
N GLU A 213 -5.37 -35.19 29.80
CA GLU A 213 -6.40 -35.30 30.87
C GLU A 213 -6.87 -33.91 31.39
N ALA A 214 -6.27 -32.82 30.89
CA ALA A 214 -6.65 -31.48 31.31
C ALA A 214 -7.93 -31.01 30.64
N GLU A 215 -8.74 -30.27 31.38
CA GLU A 215 -9.98 -29.69 30.89
C GLU A 215 -9.84 -28.20 30.62
N ILE A 216 -10.46 -27.77 29.52
CA ILE A 216 -10.71 -26.37 29.22
C ILE A 216 -12.23 -26.18 29.28
N LEU A 217 -12.71 -25.39 30.25
CA LEU A 217 -14.14 -25.27 30.54
C LEU A 217 -14.73 -24.00 29.95
N TYR A 218 -15.93 -24.14 29.41
CA TYR A 218 -16.78 -23.01 29.00
C TYR A 218 -17.93 -22.90 30.00
N ASP A 219 -17.97 -21.79 30.74
CA ASP A 219 -19.08 -21.45 31.63
C ASP A 219 -19.96 -20.35 30.98
N PRO A 220 -21.21 -20.65 30.56
CA PRO A 220 -22.08 -19.64 29.98
C PRO A 220 -22.47 -18.52 30.95
N ALA A 221 -22.25 -18.68 32.26
CA ALA A 221 -22.51 -17.65 33.27
C ALA A 221 -21.35 -16.65 33.42
N ALA A 222 -20.10 -17.04 33.09
CA ALA A 222 -18.97 -16.12 33.00
C ALA A 222 -19.10 -15.21 31.78
N ARG A 223 -19.75 -14.05 31.93
CA ARG A 223 -20.22 -13.21 30.83
C ARG A 223 -19.38 -11.96 30.64
N VAL A 224 -19.15 -11.61 29.35
CA VAL A 224 -18.52 -10.37 28.90
C VAL A 224 -19.36 -9.77 27.78
N GLU A 225 -19.52 -8.47 27.76
CA GLU A 225 -20.08 -7.74 26.63
C GLU A 225 -18.95 -7.16 25.79
N HIS A 226 -18.97 -7.41 24.49
CA HIS A 226 -17.99 -6.88 23.54
C HIS A 226 -18.62 -5.80 22.67
N VAL A 227 -18.05 -4.60 22.66
CA VAL A 227 -18.56 -3.45 21.91
C VAL A 227 -18.32 -3.64 20.43
N VAL A 228 -19.41 -3.68 19.65
CA VAL A 228 -19.37 -3.91 18.20
C VAL A 228 -19.68 -2.59 17.48
N PRO A 229 -18.67 -1.92 16.88
CA PRO A 229 -18.90 -0.67 16.16
C PRO A 229 -19.68 -0.91 14.86
N ALA A 230 -20.37 0.11 14.37
CA ALA A 230 -21.20 0.09 13.16
C ALA A 230 -20.46 -0.44 11.91
N THR A 231 -19.15 -0.19 11.83
CA THR A 231 -18.32 -0.67 10.73
C THR A 231 -18.26 -2.20 10.62
N ARG A 232 -18.37 -2.92 11.75
CA ARG A 232 -18.41 -4.39 11.79
C ARG A 232 -19.79 -4.96 11.42
N GLY A 233 -20.85 -4.15 11.40
CA GLY A 233 -22.19 -4.51 10.94
C GLY A 233 -22.38 -4.52 9.41
N LYS A 234 -21.33 -4.32 8.62
CA LYS A 234 -21.39 -4.28 7.15
C LYS A 234 -21.15 -5.65 6.53
N VAL A 235 -21.89 -5.99 5.45
CA VAL A 235 -21.76 -7.27 4.71
C VAL A 235 -20.32 -7.50 4.25
N ARG A 236 -19.61 -6.43 3.82
CA ARG A 236 -18.21 -6.52 3.42
C ARG A 236 -17.32 -7.02 4.56
N TYR A 237 -17.47 -6.42 5.76
CA TYR A 237 -16.71 -6.85 6.94
C TYR A 237 -16.97 -8.32 7.26
N PHE A 238 -18.24 -8.74 7.22
CA PHE A 238 -18.64 -10.13 7.44
C PHE A 238 -17.92 -11.09 6.48
N VAL A 239 -17.95 -10.80 5.17
CA VAL A 239 -17.31 -11.65 4.15
C VAL A 239 -15.80 -11.67 4.30
N ASP A 240 -15.18 -10.50 4.52
CA ASP A 240 -13.73 -10.39 4.65
C ASP A 240 -13.24 -11.14 5.91
N ARG A 241 -14.00 -11.09 7.02
CA ARG A 241 -13.69 -11.85 8.24
C ARG A 241 -13.86 -13.36 8.07
N CYS A 242 -14.89 -13.81 7.34
CA CYS A 242 -15.08 -15.21 7.00
C CYS A 242 -13.91 -15.76 6.16
N ARG A 243 -13.41 -14.99 5.19
CA ARG A 243 -12.24 -15.33 4.40
C ARG A 243 -10.98 -15.44 5.24
N ALA A 244 -10.73 -14.44 6.11
CA ALA A 244 -9.60 -14.44 7.01
C ALA A 244 -9.60 -15.67 7.92
N GLU A 245 -10.75 -16.03 8.47
CA GLU A 245 -10.92 -17.24 9.28
C GLU A 245 -10.55 -18.51 8.50
N GLY A 246 -10.98 -18.62 7.23
CA GLY A 246 -10.60 -19.73 6.35
C GLY A 246 -9.09 -19.86 6.19
N ARG A 247 -8.38 -18.76 6.02
CA ARG A 247 -6.93 -18.73 5.92
C ARG A 247 -6.25 -19.12 7.26
N SER A 248 -6.69 -18.51 8.36
CA SER A 248 -6.16 -18.83 9.70
C SER A 248 -6.30 -20.30 10.04
N LYS A 249 -7.45 -20.92 9.70
CA LYS A 249 -7.68 -22.36 9.91
C LYS A 249 -6.82 -23.25 9.00
N ALA A 250 -6.49 -22.81 7.79
CA ALA A 250 -5.58 -23.54 6.93
C ALA A 250 -4.14 -23.55 7.49
N VAL A 251 -3.69 -22.42 8.07
CA VAL A 251 -2.39 -22.33 8.78
C VAL A 251 -2.41 -23.23 10.01
N LEU A 252 -3.42 -23.09 10.88
CA LEU A 252 -3.57 -23.87 12.10
C LEU A 252 -3.54 -25.38 11.82
N THR A 253 -4.31 -25.84 10.80
CA THR A 253 -4.33 -27.27 10.44
C THR A 253 -2.99 -27.77 9.87
N GLY A 254 -2.17 -26.87 9.33
CA GLY A 254 -0.79 -27.18 8.93
C GLY A 254 0.16 -27.36 10.12
N MET A 255 -0.09 -26.67 11.24
CA MET A 255 0.75 -26.71 12.45
C MET A 255 0.37 -27.86 13.39
N VAL A 256 -0.93 -28.06 13.65
CA VAL A 256 -1.42 -29.00 14.68
C VAL A 256 -2.11 -30.24 14.12
N GLY A 257 -2.23 -30.39 12.83
CA GLY A 257 -2.94 -31.49 12.16
C GLY A 257 -4.42 -31.22 11.90
N SER A 258 -5.01 -31.92 10.93
CA SER A 258 -6.40 -31.69 10.50
C SER A 258 -7.45 -32.32 11.41
N GLU A 259 -7.09 -33.28 12.24
CA GLU A 259 -8.02 -33.90 13.19
C GLU A 259 -8.30 -32.97 14.36
N ASP A 260 -7.27 -32.45 14.99
CA ASP A 260 -7.37 -31.50 16.12
C ASP A 260 -7.80 -30.11 15.65
N GLY A 261 -7.26 -29.64 14.51
CA GLY A 261 -7.52 -28.32 13.97
C GLY A 261 -8.96 -28.07 13.52
N LEU A 262 -9.77 -29.10 13.18
CA LEU A 262 -11.15 -28.97 12.67
C LEU A 262 -12.19 -29.80 13.43
N SER A 263 -11.91 -30.27 14.64
CA SER A 263 -12.84 -31.13 15.40
C SER A 263 -14.16 -30.44 15.72
N SER A 264 -14.13 -29.21 16.23
CA SER A 264 -15.32 -28.41 16.57
C SER A 264 -16.06 -27.90 15.34
N GLU A 265 -15.36 -27.60 14.23
CA GLU A 265 -15.95 -27.10 12.98
C GLU A 265 -16.84 -28.14 12.31
N ARG A 266 -16.53 -29.41 12.43
CA ARG A 266 -17.39 -30.50 11.89
C ARG A 266 -18.76 -30.50 12.53
N SER A 267 -18.84 -30.33 13.85
CA SER A 267 -20.13 -30.23 14.56
C SER A 267 -20.87 -28.94 14.20
N TYR A 268 -20.16 -27.82 14.16
CA TYR A 268 -20.71 -26.51 13.78
C TYR A 268 -21.33 -26.53 12.39
N VAL A 269 -20.61 -27.03 11.37
CA VAL A 269 -21.12 -27.12 9.99
C VAL A 269 -22.28 -28.12 9.86
N ARG A 270 -22.25 -29.24 10.59
CA ARG A 270 -23.26 -30.31 10.46
C ARG A 270 -24.53 -30.07 11.26
N ARG A 271 -24.47 -29.32 12.36
CA ARG A 271 -25.60 -29.10 13.28
C ARG A 271 -26.00 -27.64 13.37
N THR A 272 -25.07 -26.74 13.72
CA THR A 272 -25.38 -25.34 14.02
C THR A 272 -25.84 -24.58 12.77
N LEU A 273 -25.14 -24.68 11.65
CA LEU A 273 -25.45 -23.92 10.43
C LEU A 273 -26.79 -24.37 9.79
N PRO A 274 -27.10 -25.68 9.61
CA PRO A 274 -28.42 -26.09 9.08
C PRO A 274 -29.59 -25.65 9.94
N LEU A 275 -29.46 -25.73 11.27
CA LEU A 275 -30.49 -25.24 12.19
C LEU A 275 -30.67 -23.74 12.08
N GLY A 276 -29.59 -22.98 11.88
CA GLY A 276 -29.63 -21.53 11.63
C GLY A 276 -30.35 -21.17 10.34
N VAL A 277 -30.08 -21.90 9.26
CA VAL A 277 -30.79 -21.71 7.99
C VAL A 277 -32.29 -21.98 8.16
N LEU A 278 -32.68 -23.10 8.80
CA LEU A 278 -34.09 -23.45 9.06
C LEU A 278 -34.77 -22.38 9.93
N ARG A 279 -34.05 -21.87 10.96
CA ARG A 279 -34.55 -20.78 11.81
C ARG A 279 -34.79 -19.52 10.99
N GLY A 280 -33.82 -19.09 10.18
CA GLY A 280 -33.97 -17.92 9.31
C GLY A 280 -35.14 -18.04 8.33
N LEU A 281 -35.33 -19.20 7.70
CA LEU A 281 -36.43 -19.44 6.79
C LEU A 281 -37.77 -19.42 7.54
N ARG A 282 -37.86 -20.03 8.73
CA ARG A 282 -39.04 -19.99 9.56
C ARG A 282 -39.43 -18.57 10.01
N ASP A 283 -38.43 -17.76 10.38
CA ASP A 283 -38.66 -16.38 10.78
C ASP A 283 -39.16 -15.55 9.59
N ALA A 284 -38.62 -15.76 8.39
CA ALA A 284 -39.08 -15.13 7.17
C ALA A 284 -40.53 -15.49 6.86
N LEU A 285 -40.96 -16.77 7.02
CA LEU A 285 -42.30 -17.22 6.84
C LEU A 285 -43.29 -16.63 7.89
N ARG A 286 -42.78 -16.16 9.02
CA ARG A 286 -43.50 -15.47 10.08
C ARG A 286 -43.54 -13.94 9.93
N GLY A 287 -43.02 -13.41 8.81
CA GLY A 287 -43.06 -11.99 8.49
C GLY A 287 -41.79 -11.20 8.81
N ASP A 288 -40.77 -11.84 9.36
CA ASP A 288 -39.45 -11.19 9.53
C ASP A 288 -38.61 -11.28 8.26
N ALA A 289 -38.62 -10.21 7.44
CA ALA A 289 -37.88 -10.14 6.20
C ALA A 289 -36.34 -10.35 6.39
N GLY A 290 -35.78 -10.06 7.57
CA GLY A 290 -34.38 -10.31 7.93
C GLY A 290 -34.05 -11.80 7.93
N GLY A 291 -35.01 -12.68 8.10
CA GLY A 291 -34.85 -14.14 8.11
C GLY A 291 -34.21 -14.70 6.82
N PHE A 292 -34.65 -14.24 5.65
CA PHE A 292 -33.99 -14.59 4.37
C PHE A 292 -32.55 -14.11 4.30
N GLY A 293 -32.31 -12.89 4.80
CA GLY A 293 -30.97 -12.33 4.89
C GLY A 293 -30.04 -13.23 5.74
N ARG A 294 -30.51 -13.64 6.94
CA ARG A 294 -29.75 -14.53 7.84
C ARG A 294 -29.43 -15.88 7.19
N ALA A 295 -30.42 -16.52 6.59
CA ALA A 295 -30.25 -17.80 5.89
C ALA A 295 -29.21 -17.67 4.75
N SER A 296 -29.32 -16.64 3.90
CA SER A 296 -28.41 -16.39 2.80
C SER A 296 -26.97 -16.10 3.27
N MET A 297 -26.82 -15.34 4.35
CA MET A 297 -25.51 -14.99 4.90
C MET A 297 -24.81 -16.19 5.54
N ILE A 298 -25.53 -17.19 6.06
CA ILE A 298 -24.95 -18.46 6.51
C ILE A 298 -24.27 -19.18 5.35
N PHE A 299 -24.96 -19.29 4.19
CA PHE A 299 -24.35 -19.91 3.00
C PHE A 299 -23.15 -19.11 2.49
N LEU A 300 -23.28 -17.78 2.41
CA LEU A 300 -22.20 -16.91 1.94
C LEU A 300 -20.97 -16.99 2.85
N GLY A 301 -21.17 -16.97 4.17
CA GLY A 301 -20.10 -17.07 5.17
C GLY A 301 -19.37 -18.42 5.07
N LEU A 302 -20.11 -19.53 5.00
CA LEU A 302 -19.52 -20.86 4.83
C LEU A 302 -18.74 -20.96 3.52
N ALA A 303 -19.30 -20.48 2.41
CA ALA A 303 -18.63 -20.51 1.11
C ALA A 303 -17.34 -19.66 1.11
N ALA A 304 -17.39 -18.47 1.70
CA ALA A 304 -16.22 -17.59 1.81
C ALA A 304 -15.09 -18.22 2.64
N THR A 305 -15.42 -18.79 3.81
CA THR A 305 -14.47 -19.48 4.70
C THR A 305 -13.85 -20.70 4.00
N THR A 306 -14.69 -21.54 3.39
CA THR A 306 -14.22 -22.76 2.71
C THR A 306 -13.36 -22.46 1.49
N ALA A 307 -13.74 -21.45 0.69
CA ALA A 307 -12.98 -21.07 -0.50
C ALA A 307 -11.55 -20.65 -0.17
N ASP A 308 -11.36 -19.80 0.86
CA ASP A 308 -10.04 -19.33 1.23
C ASP A 308 -9.23 -20.40 1.99
N TYR A 309 -9.88 -21.26 2.79
CA TYR A 309 -9.25 -22.45 3.38
C TYR A 309 -8.66 -23.36 2.29
N LEU A 310 -9.45 -23.68 1.25
CA LEU A 310 -9.00 -24.54 0.15
C LEU A 310 -7.91 -23.89 -0.70
N ARG A 311 -7.97 -22.58 -0.94
CA ARG A 311 -6.94 -21.83 -1.67
C ARG A 311 -5.56 -21.91 -1.01
N VAL A 312 -5.52 -21.74 0.30
CA VAL A 312 -4.27 -21.86 1.07
C VAL A 312 -3.78 -23.30 1.06
N ARG A 313 -4.65 -24.27 1.33
CA ARG A 313 -4.28 -25.69 1.39
C ARG A 313 -3.82 -26.27 0.05
N SER A 314 -4.36 -25.77 -1.08
CA SER A 314 -3.95 -26.21 -2.43
C SER A 314 -2.67 -25.53 -2.93
N GLY A 315 -2.00 -24.71 -2.14
CA GLY A 315 -0.79 -23.99 -2.52
C GLY A 315 -1.01 -22.86 -3.55
N VAL A 316 -2.28 -22.55 -3.87
CA VAL A 316 -2.65 -21.45 -4.78
C VAL A 316 -2.45 -20.09 -4.11
N ALA A 317 -2.48 -20.06 -2.78
CA ALA A 317 -2.08 -18.90 -1.97
C ALA A 317 -1.09 -19.39 -0.89
N LYS A 318 0.07 -18.74 -0.74
CA LYS A 318 0.91 -18.95 0.44
C LYS A 318 0.22 -18.31 1.63
N PRO A 319 0.24 -18.93 2.81
CA PRO A 319 -0.22 -18.30 4.03
C PRO A 319 0.82 -17.23 4.43
N ASP A 320 0.62 -16.00 4.00
CA ASP A 320 1.34 -14.84 4.54
C ASP A 320 0.36 -14.12 5.49
N PRO A 321 0.53 -14.24 6.80
CA PRO A 321 -0.33 -13.57 7.77
C PRO A 321 -0.26 -12.05 7.67
N THR A 322 0.72 -11.49 6.95
CA THR A 322 0.86 -10.05 6.72
C THR A 322 0.14 -9.55 5.47
N GLU A 323 -0.42 -10.45 4.63
CA GLU A 323 -1.01 -10.08 3.34
C GLU A 323 -2.36 -9.32 3.42
N ASP A 324 -3.02 -9.32 4.56
CA ASP A 324 -4.38 -8.74 4.74
C ASP A 324 -4.41 -7.36 5.42
N ALA A 325 -3.26 -6.83 5.85
CA ALA A 325 -3.20 -5.45 6.32
C ALA A 325 -3.15 -4.49 5.13
N HIS A 326 -4.01 -3.48 5.13
CA HIS A 326 -3.68 -2.22 4.49
C HIS A 326 -2.65 -1.53 5.41
N PRO A 327 -1.36 -1.47 5.04
CA PRO A 327 -0.30 -0.92 5.89
C PRO A 327 -0.55 0.54 6.30
N SER A 328 -1.29 1.28 5.48
CA SER A 328 -1.64 2.68 5.70
C SER A 328 -2.56 2.94 6.90
N ALA A 329 -3.27 1.92 7.40
CA ALA A 329 -4.09 2.07 8.63
C ALA A 329 -3.26 1.94 9.92
N ASN A 330 -1.99 1.49 9.84
CA ASN A 330 -1.15 1.15 10.99
C ASN A 330 0.27 1.74 10.93
N GLY A 331 0.51 2.78 10.12
CA GLY A 331 1.86 3.37 9.99
C GLY A 331 2.88 2.49 9.27
N GLY A 332 2.47 1.38 8.68
CA GLY A 332 3.32 0.54 7.83
C GLY A 332 3.51 1.16 6.44
N ALA A 333 4.66 0.89 5.81
CA ALA A 333 4.97 1.41 4.49
C ALA A 333 3.96 0.93 3.43
N PRO A 334 3.41 1.83 2.59
CA PRO A 334 2.35 1.51 1.64
C PRO A 334 2.82 0.54 0.54
N ARG A 335 1.89 -0.32 0.08
CA ARG A 335 2.08 -1.16 -1.11
C ARG A 335 1.60 -0.41 -2.34
N VAL A 336 2.53 0.07 -3.12
CA VAL A 336 2.27 0.89 -4.31
C VAL A 336 2.52 0.09 -5.57
N LEU A 337 1.52 0.00 -6.44
CA LEU A 337 1.68 -0.53 -7.78
C LEU A 337 1.83 0.62 -8.77
N MET A 338 3.04 0.80 -9.29
CA MET A 338 3.29 1.68 -10.43
C MET A 338 2.87 0.98 -11.71
N VAL A 339 2.00 1.57 -12.51
CA VAL A 339 1.60 1.02 -13.81
C VAL A 339 2.09 1.96 -14.91
N THR A 340 2.95 1.45 -15.79
CA THR A 340 3.55 2.20 -16.89
C THR A 340 3.40 1.46 -18.22
N PRO A 341 3.24 2.20 -19.35
CA PRO A 341 3.08 1.55 -20.66
C PRO A 341 4.36 0.91 -21.22
N ARG A 342 5.55 1.25 -20.71
CA ARG A 342 6.84 0.70 -21.14
C ARG A 342 7.67 0.25 -19.95
N SER A 343 8.67 -0.57 -20.21
CA SER A 343 9.62 -1.01 -19.19
C SER A 343 10.42 0.18 -18.64
N PRO A 344 10.54 0.34 -17.32
CA PRO A 344 11.35 1.39 -16.73
C PRO A 344 12.86 1.21 -16.98
N LEU A 345 13.25 0.09 -17.61
CA LEU A 345 14.63 -0.21 -18.00
C LEU A 345 14.97 0.30 -19.40
N GLU A 346 13.96 0.76 -20.17
CA GLU A 346 14.18 1.41 -21.47
C GLU A 346 14.67 2.85 -21.30
N GLN A 347 15.23 3.42 -22.38
CA GLN A 347 15.63 4.82 -22.41
C GLN A 347 14.44 5.72 -22.67
N GLY A 348 14.18 6.65 -21.75
CA GLY A 348 13.13 7.65 -21.89
C GLY A 348 12.90 8.43 -20.59
N GLY A 349 12.28 9.60 -20.69
CA GLY A 349 12.03 10.47 -19.54
C GLY A 349 11.05 9.89 -18.55
N VAL A 350 10.00 9.22 -19.02
CA VAL A 350 8.98 8.56 -18.17
C VAL A 350 9.58 7.33 -17.51
N GLU A 351 10.31 6.53 -18.26
CA GLU A 351 10.97 5.31 -17.82
C GLU A 351 11.98 5.63 -16.70
N ARG A 352 12.79 6.67 -16.91
CA ARG A 352 13.72 7.17 -15.89
C ARG A 352 12.99 7.69 -14.65
N HIS A 353 11.92 8.48 -14.82
CA HIS A 353 11.11 8.94 -13.69
C HIS A 353 10.59 7.75 -12.86
N VAL A 354 9.98 6.77 -13.52
CA VAL A 354 9.42 5.58 -12.83
C VAL A 354 10.48 4.84 -12.05
N MET A 355 11.66 4.60 -12.64
CA MET A 355 12.74 3.88 -11.97
C MET A 355 13.32 4.67 -10.80
N GLU A 356 13.63 5.97 -11.02
CA GLU A 356 14.23 6.84 -10.02
C GLU A 356 13.34 7.03 -8.78
N VAL A 357 12.05 7.26 -8.97
CA VAL A 357 11.12 7.41 -7.82
C VAL A 357 10.86 6.06 -7.15
N SER A 358 10.72 4.97 -7.92
CA SER A 358 10.44 3.65 -7.35
C SER A 358 11.57 3.13 -6.46
N ARG A 359 12.84 3.27 -6.89
CA ARG A 359 13.99 2.82 -6.09
C ARG A 359 14.15 3.62 -4.79
N ARG A 360 13.88 4.94 -4.82
CA ARG A 360 13.94 5.79 -3.62
C ARG A 360 12.82 5.53 -2.66
N MET A 361 11.62 5.34 -3.16
CA MET A 361 10.48 4.93 -2.32
C MET A 361 10.74 3.56 -1.67
N ALA A 362 11.33 2.61 -2.41
CA ALA A 362 11.71 1.32 -1.86
C ALA A 362 12.80 1.46 -0.78
N ALA A 363 13.81 2.31 -1.01
CA ALA A 363 14.84 2.64 -0.02
C ALA A 363 14.26 3.33 1.24
N ALA A 364 13.20 4.13 1.07
CA ALA A 364 12.45 4.74 2.18
C ALA A 364 11.48 3.75 2.87
N GLY A 365 11.51 2.46 2.50
CA GLY A 365 10.74 1.40 3.13
C GLY A 365 9.38 1.10 2.48
N ALA A 366 8.95 1.84 1.44
CA ALA A 366 7.71 1.54 0.73
C ALA A 366 7.85 0.24 -0.09
N ARG A 367 6.78 -0.54 -0.17
CA ARG A 367 6.73 -1.73 -1.04
C ARG A 367 6.27 -1.32 -2.43
N VAL A 368 7.22 -1.01 -3.30
CA VAL A 368 6.93 -0.57 -4.68
C VAL A 368 7.14 -1.72 -5.65
N GLU A 369 6.17 -1.89 -6.55
CA GLU A 369 6.28 -2.77 -7.68
C GLU A 369 5.89 -2.05 -8.97
N VAL A 370 6.61 -2.29 -10.04
CA VAL A 370 6.33 -1.72 -11.36
C VAL A 370 5.71 -2.80 -12.24
N LEU A 371 4.51 -2.54 -12.73
CA LEU A 371 3.83 -3.35 -13.73
C LEU A 371 3.87 -2.60 -15.06
N CYS A 372 4.61 -3.14 -16.00
CA CYS A 372 4.82 -2.54 -17.31
C CYS A 372 4.42 -3.49 -18.44
N THR A 373 4.43 -2.96 -19.67
CA THR A 373 4.19 -3.75 -20.86
C THR A 373 5.40 -3.68 -21.79
N ASP A 374 5.57 -4.71 -22.57
CA ASP A 374 6.54 -4.76 -23.65
C ASP A 374 5.87 -5.36 -24.89
N PRO A 375 5.72 -4.54 -25.98
CA PRO A 375 5.16 -5.03 -27.23
C PRO A 375 6.02 -6.08 -27.94
N GLU A 376 7.32 -6.13 -27.67
CA GLU A 376 8.26 -7.08 -28.26
C GLU A 376 8.39 -8.36 -27.43
N ALA A 377 7.97 -8.35 -26.15
CA ALA A 377 8.08 -9.52 -25.29
C ALA A 377 7.28 -10.72 -25.81
N THR A 378 7.93 -11.87 -25.84
CA THR A 378 7.29 -13.15 -26.16
C THR A 378 6.60 -13.75 -24.96
N GLU A 379 7.11 -13.51 -23.75
CA GLU A 379 6.60 -14.02 -22.46
C GLU A 379 6.55 -12.90 -21.41
N ALA A 380 5.74 -13.12 -20.38
CA ALA A 380 5.73 -12.26 -19.22
C ALA A 380 6.97 -12.52 -18.35
N THR A 381 7.69 -11.47 -17.98
CA THR A 381 8.90 -11.57 -17.17
C THR A 381 8.70 -10.99 -15.77
N ARG A 382 9.57 -11.41 -14.86
CA ARG A 382 9.64 -10.87 -13.49
C ARG A 382 11.11 -10.76 -13.12
N GLU A 383 11.50 -9.58 -12.73
CA GLU A 383 12.85 -9.28 -12.28
C GLU A 383 12.84 -8.33 -11.09
N THR A 384 13.93 -8.29 -10.35
CA THR A 384 14.12 -7.32 -9.26
C THR A 384 15.40 -6.56 -9.55
N ARG A 385 15.30 -5.23 -9.60
CA ARG A 385 16.43 -4.35 -9.82
C ARG A 385 16.39 -3.19 -8.82
N ASP A 386 17.50 -2.94 -8.14
CA ASP A 386 17.65 -1.86 -7.13
C ASP A 386 16.52 -1.88 -6.06
N GLY A 387 16.14 -3.07 -5.61
CA GLY A 387 15.07 -3.25 -4.61
C GLY A 387 13.65 -3.13 -5.16
N VAL A 388 13.46 -2.81 -6.45
CA VAL A 388 12.16 -2.68 -7.09
C VAL A 388 11.83 -3.95 -7.86
N ARG A 389 10.64 -4.52 -7.60
CA ARG A 389 10.11 -5.63 -8.40
C ARG A 389 9.48 -5.09 -9.69
N ILE A 390 9.89 -5.62 -10.82
CA ILE A 390 9.39 -5.23 -12.14
C ILE A 390 8.70 -6.44 -12.76
N ARG A 391 7.44 -6.28 -13.14
CA ARG A 391 6.67 -7.27 -13.88
C ARG A 391 6.32 -6.73 -15.26
N THR A 392 6.74 -7.44 -16.29
CA THR A 392 6.42 -7.09 -17.67
C THR A 392 5.35 -8.04 -18.21
N VAL A 393 4.32 -7.50 -18.84
CA VAL A 393 3.27 -8.27 -19.50
C VAL A 393 3.28 -8.00 -21.01
N ARG A 394 2.86 -9.02 -21.76
CA ARG A 394 2.76 -8.91 -23.22
C ARG A 394 1.72 -7.88 -23.64
N ALA A 395 2.05 -7.13 -24.67
CA ALA A 395 1.15 -6.21 -25.33
C ALA A 395 0.81 -6.66 -26.76
N TRP A 396 -0.31 -6.20 -27.30
CA TRP A 396 -0.78 -6.53 -28.62
C TRP A 396 -1.50 -5.36 -29.27
N PRO A 397 -1.30 -5.06 -30.57
CA PRO A 397 -0.38 -5.70 -31.52
C PRO A 397 1.08 -5.35 -31.28
N ARG A 398 2.00 -6.22 -31.72
CA ARG A 398 3.45 -6.00 -31.64
C ARG A 398 3.89 -4.86 -32.56
N GLY A 399 4.98 -4.19 -32.20
CA GLY A 399 5.63 -3.18 -33.05
C GLY A 399 4.81 -1.91 -33.26
N ARG A 400 3.80 -1.60 -32.43
CA ARG A 400 3.00 -0.39 -32.52
C ARG A 400 2.91 0.34 -31.18
N ASP A 401 2.87 1.66 -31.23
CA ASP A 401 2.75 2.49 -30.01
C ASP A 401 1.37 2.48 -29.36
N TRP A 402 0.36 1.96 -30.03
CA TRP A 402 -0.96 1.73 -29.46
C TRP A 402 -1.20 0.22 -29.34
N TYR A 403 -1.38 -0.21 -28.13
CA TYR A 403 -1.54 -1.63 -27.82
C TYR A 403 -2.43 -1.84 -26.61
N LEU A 404 -3.02 -3.00 -26.55
CA LEU A 404 -3.79 -3.52 -25.42
C LEU A 404 -2.99 -4.58 -24.71
N ALA A 405 -3.00 -4.55 -23.39
CA ALA A 405 -2.30 -5.54 -22.57
C ALA A 405 -3.26 -6.16 -21.53
N PRO A 406 -4.07 -7.16 -21.91
CA PRO A 406 -5.03 -7.80 -20.98
C PRO A 406 -4.37 -8.41 -19.75
N GLY A 407 -3.07 -8.74 -19.82
CA GLY A 407 -2.26 -9.19 -18.69
C GLY A 407 -2.26 -8.20 -17.53
N ILE A 408 -2.36 -6.90 -17.78
CA ILE A 408 -2.48 -5.85 -16.72
C ILE A 408 -3.66 -6.16 -15.81
N TRP A 409 -4.83 -6.48 -16.38
CA TRP A 409 -6.03 -6.78 -15.59
C TRP A 409 -5.82 -7.95 -14.61
N ARG A 410 -5.16 -9.01 -15.10
CA ARG A 410 -4.89 -10.21 -14.30
C ARG A 410 -3.82 -9.95 -13.23
N GLU A 411 -2.68 -9.33 -13.63
CA GLU A 411 -1.55 -9.11 -12.72
C GLU A 411 -1.90 -8.13 -11.60
N MET A 412 -2.66 -7.07 -11.88
CA MET A 412 -3.16 -6.16 -10.85
C MET A 412 -4.02 -6.83 -9.79
N GLY A 413 -4.67 -7.95 -10.12
CA GLY A 413 -5.53 -8.68 -9.19
C GLY A 413 -4.84 -9.81 -8.44
N ARG A 414 -3.56 -10.07 -8.68
CA ARG A 414 -2.83 -11.17 -8.02
C ARG A 414 -2.42 -10.85 -6.59
N GLU A 415 -2.17 -9.59 -6.32
CA GLU A 415 -1.76 -9.10 -5.01
C GLU A 415 -2.69 -7.96 -4.57
N LYS A 416 -2.69 -7.63 -3.29
CA LYS A 416 -3.42 -6.49 -2.75
C LYS A 416 -2.53 -5.26 -2.78
N TRP A 417 -3.08 -4.16 -3.23
CA TRP A 417 -2.42 -2.87 -3.33
C TRP A 417 -3.15 -1.86 -2.45
N ASP A 418 -2.41 -1.00 -1.79
CA ASP A 418 -2.99 0.13 -1.06
C ASP A 418 -3.27 1.28 -2.01
N LEU A 419 -2.40 1.45 -3.03
CA LEU A 419 -2.51 2.49 -4.03
C LEU A 419 -2.01 1.98 -5.39
N VAL A 420 -2.67 2.41 -6.46
CA VAL A 420 -2.21 2.24 -7.83
C VAL A 420 -1.81 3.60 -8.38
N HIS A 421 -0.57 3.73 -8.86
CA HIS A 421 -0.10 4.95 -9.51
C HIS A 421 0.13 4.71 -10.99
N LEU A 422 -0.67 5.34 -11.83
CA LEU A 422 -0.55 5.24 -13.29
C LEU A 422 0.39 6.31 -13.82
N GLN A 423 1.34 5.89 -14.64
CA GLN A 423 2.28 6.75 -15.33
C GLN A 423 1.82 6.95 -16.78
N SER A 424 1.40 8.16 -17.11
CA SER A 424 0.82 8.49 -18.40
C SER A 424 -0.62 7.97 -18.63
N TYR A 425 -1.32 8.56 -19.60
CA TYR A 425 -2.69 8.20 -19.98
C TYR A 425 -2.84 7.91 -21.49
N HIS A 426 -1.74 7.96 -22.23
CA HIS A 426 -1.76 7.99 -23.71
C HIS A 426 -2.04 6.64 -24.38
N THR A 427 -1.84 5.53 -23.68
CA THR A 427 -2.05 4.19 -24.20
C THR A 427 -3.34 3.56 -23.66
N LEU A 428 -3.77 2.43 -24.23
CA LEU A 428 -4.90 1.66 -23.71
C LEU A 428 -4.60 0.93 -22.39
N VAL A 429 -3.35 0.96 -21.93
CA VAL A 429 -2.94 0.43 -20.62
C VAL A 429 -3.60 1.22 -19.50
N ALA A 430 -3.58 2.57 -19.59
CA ALA A 430 -4.13 3.43 -18.54
C ALA A 430 -5.65 3.22 -18.29
N PRO A 431 -6.55 3.25 -19.28
CA PRO A 431 -7.97 3.00 -19.04
C PRO A 431 -8.23 1.59 -18.48
N LEU A 432 -7.49 0.58 -18.94
CA LEU A 432 -7.62 -0.79 -18.42
C LEU A 432 -7.21 -0.86 -16.95
N ALA A 433 -6.11 -0.22 -16.58
CA ALA A 433 -5.62 -0.18 -15.20
C ALA A 433 -6.54 0.65 -14.30
N MET A 434 -7.06 1.82 -14.77
CA MET A 434 -8.05 2.60 -14.02
C MET A 434 -9.33 1.82 -13.75
N LEU A 435 -9.88 1.14 -14.77
CA LEU A 435 -11.06 0.28 -14.61
C LEU A 435 -10.79 -0.86 -13.62
N ARG A 436 -9.59 -1.45 -13.67
CA ARG A 436 -9.22 -2.52 -12.74
C ARG A 436 -9.05 -2.00 -11.32
N ALA A 437 -8.42 -0.85 -11.12
CA ALA A 437 -8.30 -0.21 -9.81
C ALA A 437 -9.68 0.08 -9.20
N LEU A 438 -10.62 0.59 -10.00
CA LEU A 438 -12.02 0.79 -9.58
C LEU A 438 -12.71 -0.53 -9.21
N ALA A 439 -12.53 -1.59 -10.01
CA ALA A 439 -13.09 -2.92 -9.74
C ALA A 439 -12.52 -3.53 -8.45
N LEU A 440 -11.23 -3.31 -8.18
CA LEU A 440 -10.56 -3.72 -6.94
C LEU A 440 -10.85 -2.78 -5.76
N ARG A 441 -11.48 -1.62 -6.01
CA ARG A 441 -11.71 -0.56 -5.02
C ARG A 441 -10.43 -0.03 -4.37
N VAL A 442 -9.34 -0.02 -5.13
CA VAL A 442 -8.05 0.56 -4.74
C VAL A 442 -8.01 2.01 -5.23
N PRO A 443 -7.67 2.99 -4.37
CA PRO A 443 -7.47 4.37 -4.82
C PRO A 443 -6.35 4.43 -5.84
N PHE A 444 -6.49 5.31 -6.84
CA PHE A 444 -5.46 5.47 -7.84
C PHE A 444 -5.12 6.94 -8.09
N VAL A 445 -3.86 7.15 -8.39
CA VAL A 445 -3.25 8.43 -8.77
C VAL A 445 -2.80 8.34 -10.22
N VAL A 446 -2.80 9.43 -10.94
CA VAL A 446 -2.32 9.48 -12.34
C VAL A 446 -1.34 10.62 -12.47
N THR A 447 -0.08 10.32 -12.84
CA THR A 447 0.89 11.34 -13.27
C THR A 447 0.73 11.58 -14.77
N PHE A 448 0.61 12.85 -15.12
CA PHE A 448 0.60 13.28 -16.51
C PHE A 448 2.05 13.42 -16.96
N HIS A 449 2.41 12.62 -17.94
CA HIS A 449 3.64 12.79 -18.71
C HIS A 449 3.19 13.23 -20.09
N GLY A 450 2.91 14.50 -20.25
CA GLY A 450 2.52 15.03 -21.54
C GLY A 450 3.57 14.63 -22.59
N GLY A 451 3.18 14.32 -23.79
CA GLY A 451 4.10 13.94 -24.85
C GLY A 451 3.63 14.44 -26.20
N GLY A 452 4.54 14.99 -27.02
CA GLY A 452 4.34 15.25 -28.43
C GLY A 452 4.40 13.94 -29.23
N HIS A 453 3.82 13.93 -30.40
CA HIS A 453 4.00 12.86 -31.38
C HIS A 453 4.20 13.48 -32.76
N SER A 454 5.07 12.88 -33.58
CA SER A 454 5.33 13.36 -34.94
C SER A 454 4.12 13.25 -35.92
N SER A 455 3.00 12.63 -35.45
CA SER A 455 1.79 12.48 -36.26
C SER A 455 0.70 13.48 -35.86
N ASP A 456 0.31 14.35 -36.77
CA ASP A 456 -0.80 15.31 -36.61
C ASP A 456 -2.13 14.62 -36.31
N LEU A 457 -2.36 13.45 -36.90
CA LEU A 457 -3.58 12.68 -36.68
C LEU A 457 -3.69 12.27 -35.20
N ARG A 458 -2.58 11.83 -34.58
CA ARG A 458 -2.54 11.47 -33.17
C ARG A 458 -2.71 12.68 -32.25
N ASN A 459 -2.12 13.82 -32.62
CA ASN A 459 -2.28 15.06 -31.85
C ASN A 459 -3.74 15.54 -31.88
N ARG A 460 -4.45 15.40 -33.00
CA ARG A 460 -5.90 15.67 -33.10
C ARG A 460 -6.74 14.65 -32.31
N ALA A 461 -6.37 13.36 -32.36
CA ALA A 461 -7.07 12.31 -31.63
C ALA A 461 -6.97 12.47 -30.11
N ARG A 462 -5.95 13.14 -29.58
CA ARG A 462 -5.75 13.38 -28.13
C ARG A 462 -6.91 14.10 -27.46
N ARG A 463 -7.49 15.13 -28.12
CA ARG A 463 -8.65 15.83 -27.57
C ARG A 463 -9.84 14.90 -27.39
N THR A 464 -10.05 14.00 -28.36
CA THR A 464 -11.11 12.99 -28.31
C THR A 464 -10.81 11.93 -27.24
N GLN A 465 -9.57 11.43 -27.18
CA GLN A 465 -9.12 10.51 -26.15
C GLN A 465 -9.31 11.09 -24.75
N MET A 466 -8.92 12.33 -24.52
CA MET A 466 -9.10 13.01 -23.24
C MET A 466 -10.58 13.10 -22.85
N ARG A 467 -11.47 13.42 -23.81
CA ARG A 467 -12.92 13.45 -23.56
C ARG A 467 -13.46 12.07 -23.17
N LEU A 468 -13.01 11.00 -23.83
CA LEU A 468 -13.40 9.62 -23.55
C LEU A 468 -12.88 9.14 -22.18
N LEU A 469 -11.66 9.54 -21.81
CA LEU A 469 -11.05 9.16 -20.52
C LEU A 469 -11.51 10.05 -19.36
N ARG A 470 -12.14 11.20 -19.63
CA ARG A 470 -12.61 12.14 -18.60
C ARG A 470 -13.37 11.48 -17.44
N PRO A 471 -14.34 10.57 -17.67
CA PRO A 471 -15.07 9.92 -16.56
C PRO A 471 -14.19 9.09 -15.65
N LEU A 472 -13.13 8.46 -16.18
CA LEU A 472 -12.18 7.66 -15.42
C LEU A 472 -11.17 8.55 -14.68
N LEU A 473 -10.57 9.53 -15.38
CA LEU A 473 -9.61 10.46 -14.80
C LEU A 473 -10.21 11.30 -13.68
N ARG A 474 -11.48 11.67 -13.76
CA ARG A 474 -12.21 12.36 -12.68
C ARG A 474 -12.40 11.49 -11.42
N ARG A 475 -12.23 10.18 -11.50
CA ARG A 475 -12.30 9.25 -10.37
C ARG A 475 -10.93 8.97 -9.73
N ALA A 476 -9.84 9.47 -10.31
CA ALA A 476 -8.53 9.42 -9.65
C ALA A 476 -8.60 10.11 -8.29
N ALA A 477 -7.95 9.59 -7.27
CA ALA A 477 -7.87 10.22 -5.95
C ALA A 477 -7.13 11.56 -6.04
N ARG A 478 -6.04 11.60 -6.81
CA ARG A 478 -5.28 12.81 -7.18
C ARG A 478 -4.77 12.68 -8.61
N LEU A 479 -4.57 13.81 -9.26
CA LEU A 479 -3.85 13.94 -10.51
C LEU A 479 -2.52 14.63 -10.22
N VAL A 480 -1.43 14.15 -10.81
CA VAL A 480 -0.09 14.72 -10.62
C VAL A 480 0.35 15.34 -11.95
N ALA A 481 0.70 16.60 -11.89
CA ALA A 481 1.31 17.34 -12.98
C ALA A 481 2.82 17.47 -12.70
N ILE A 482 3.63 17.25 -13.72
CA ILE A 482 5.07 17.46 -13.67
C ILE A 482 5.50 18.83 -14.19
N ALA A 483 4.57 19.57 -14.82
CA ALA A 483 4.72 20.94 -15.28
C ALA A 483 3.46 21.75 -14.94
N ARG A 484 3.60 23.07 -14.70
CA ARG A 484 2.50 23.94 -14.27
C ARG A 484 1.40 24.07 -15.35
N PHE A 485 1.79 24.17 -16.63
CA PHE A 485 0.84 24.28 -17.73
C PHE A 485 -0.10 23.07 -17.82
N GLU A 486 0.33 21.89 -17.37
CA GLU A 486 -0.51 20.69 -17.36
C GLU A 486 -1.74 20.85 -16.46
N ILE A 487 -1.61 21.55 -15.33
CA ILE A 487 -2.73 21.82 -14.42
C ILE A 487 -3.78 22.69 -15.12
N GLU A 488 -3.35 23.74 -15.84
CA GLU A 488 -4.26 24.65 -16.54
C GLU A 488 -4.92 23.96 -17.73
N ASP A 489 -4.13 23.36 -18.62
CA ASP A 489 -4.62 22.80 -19.88
C ASP A 489 -5.46 21.54 -19.66
N TYR A 490 -4.95 20.60 -18.87
CA TYR A 490 -5.69 19.36 -18.59
C TYR A 490 -6.77 19.56 -17.53
N GLY A 491 -6.57 20.45 -16.56
CA GLY A 491 -7.59 20.81 -15.58
C GLY A 491 -8.83 21.37 -16.25
N ARG A 492 -8.66 22.31 -17.21
CA ARG A 492 -9.73 22.87 -18.03
C ARG A 492 -10.40 21.81 -18.92
N ALA A 493 -9.61 20.97 -19.60
CA ALA A 493 -10.11 19.92 -20.48
C ALA A 493 -10.92 18.84 -19.75
N LEU A 494 -10.48 18.46 -18.55
CA LEU A 494 -11.13 17.45 -17.72
C LEU A 494 -12.26 18.02 -16.85
N GLY A 495 -12.28 19.33 -16.59
CA GLY A 495 -13.15 19.96 -15.61
C GLY A 495 -12.86 19.42 -14.20
N VAL A 496 -11.58 19.33 -13.86
CA VAL A 496 -11.08 18.95 -12.54
C VAL A 496 -10.50 20.20 -11.89
N PRO A 497 -10.96 20.55 -10.67
CA PRO A 497 -10.52 21.76 -10.01
C PRO A 497 -9.05 21.64 -9.53
N PRO A 498 -8.33 22.79 -9.37
CA PRO A 498 -6.91 22.81 -9.04
C PRO A 498 -6.54 22.01 -7.77
N GLU A 499 -7.41 21.97 -6.76
CA GLU A 499 -7.20 21.29 -5.48
C GLU A 499 -7.08 19.76 -5.62
N ARG A 500 -7.51 19.21 -6.75
CA ARG A 500 -7.38 17.79 -7.09
C ARG A 500 -6.05 17.45 -7.76
N TRP A 501 -5.26 18.46 -8.09
CA TRP A 501 -3.95 18.34 -8.68
C TRP A 501 -2.86 18.47 -7.61
N ALA A 502 -1.77 17.75 -7.80
CA ALA A 502 -0.51 17.95 -7.10
C ALA A 502 0.55 18.32 -8.17
N PHE A 503 1.30 19.36 -7.93
CA PHE A 503 2.45 19.71 -8.75
C PHE A 503 3.69 19.06 -8.15
N ILE A 504 4.26 18.08 -8.85
CA ILE A 504 5.46 17.36 -8.42
C ILE A 504 6.38 17.23 -9.65
N PRO A 505 7.34 18.13 -9.80
CA PRO A 505 8.24 18.14 -10.96
C PRO A 505 9.21 16.93 -10.92
N ASN A 506 9.79 16.62 -12.09
CA ASN A 506 10.85 15.62 -12.15
C ASN A 506 12.08 16.10 -11.39
N GLY A 507 12.81 15.15 -10.80
CA GLY A 507 14.08 15.42 -10.16
C GLY A 507 15.28 15.34 -11.12
N THR A 508 16.43 15.83 -10.64
CA THR A 508 17.74 15.58 -11.22
C THR A 508 18.75 15.29 -10.11
N ASP A 509 19.70 14.40 -10.38
CA ASP A 509 20.79 14.07 -9.44
C ASP A 509 22.17 14.37 -10.03
N LEU A 510 22.24 15.00 -11.20
CA LEU A 510 23.51 15.32 -11.77
C LEU A 510 24.21 16.36 -10.89
N SER A 511 25.27 15.93 -10.24
CA SER A 511 26.22 16.78 -9.54
C SER A 511 27.52 16.80 -10.33
N PHE A 512 28.11 17.96 -10.45
CA PHE A 512 29.36 18.17 -11.17
C PHE A 512 30.36 18.82 -10.23
N SER A 513 31.57 18.32 -10.24
CA SER A 513 32.70 19.05 -9.67
C SER A 513 33.13 20.23 -10.58
N ASP A 514 33.71 21.28 -10.02
CA ASP A 514 34.18 22.42 -10.81
C ASP A 514 35.20 22.00 -11.87
N ALA A 515 36.00 20.95 -11.60
CA ALA A 515 36.97 20.39 -12.56
C ALA A 515 36.25 19.72 -13.77
N GLU A 516 35.16 19.01 -13.55
CA GLU A 516 34.35 18.42 -14.63
C GLU A 516 33.66 19.50 -15.47
N LEU A 517 33.19 20.57 -14.84
CA LEU A 517 32.55 21.69 -15.51
C LEU A 517 33.50 22.56 -16.35
N ALA A 518 34.79 22.53 -16.07
CA ALA A 518 35.81 23.27 -16.83
C ALA A 518 36.11 22.68 -18.23
N GLY A 519 35.42 21.57 -18.62
CA GLY A 519 35.70 20.85 -19.86
C GLY A 519 35.19 21.48 -21.17
N ALA A 520 34.39 22.56 -21.11
CA ALA A 520 33.94 23.24 -22.31
C ALA A 520 35.05 24.18 -22.83
N ASP A 521 35.51 23.94 -24.06
CA ASP A 521 36.52 24.76 -24.70
C ASP A 521 35.89 26.03 -25.28
N PRO A 522 36.24 27.23 -24.82
CA PRO A 522 35.69 28.46 -25.36
C PRO A 522 36.18 28.77 -26.79
N GLU A 523 37.31 28.20 -27.23
CA GLU A 523 37.83 28.41 -28.59
C GLU A 523 37.11 27.53 -29.63
N THR A 524 36.62 26.36 -29.22
CA THR A 524 35.83 25.43 -30.07
C THR A 524 34.46 25.12 -29.48
N PRO A 525 33.56 26.10 -29.42
CA PRO A 525 32.27 25.93 -28.72
C PRO A 525 31.42 24.83 -29.35
N ALA A 526 30.94 23.91 -28.49
CA ALA A 526 30.02 22.85 -28.87
C ALA A 526 28.59 23.23 -28.54
N LEU A 527 27.73 23.18 -29.56
CA LEU A 527 26.27 23.21 -29.36
C LEU A 527 25.74 21.78 -29.26
N ALA A 528 24.74 21.53 -28.43
CA ALA A 528 24.10 20.23 -28.36
C ALA A 528 22.57 20.32 -28.52
N SER A 529 22.00 19.46 -29.36
CA SER A 529 20.55 19.23 -29.46
C SER A 529 20.29 17.79 -29.01
N ILE A 530 19.66 17.63 -27.83
CA ILE A 530 19.58 16.36 -27.12
C ILE A 530 18.13 15.89 -26.97
N GLY A 531 17.84 14.66 -27.36
CA GLY A 531 16.52 14.04 -27.22
C GLY A 531 16.30 12.90 -28.21
N ARG A 532 15.14 12.26 -28.17
CA ARG A 532 14.82 11.24 -29.18
C ARG A 532 14.86 11.85 -30.58
N LEU A 533 15.47 11.14 -31.51
CA LEU A 533 15.54 11.63 -32.90
C LEU A 533 14.20 11.44 -33.60
N GLU A 534 13.28 12.34 -33.27
CA GLU A 534 11.94 12.49 -33.86
C GLU A 534 11.74 13.92 -34.34
N ARG A 535 10.94 14.09 -35.39
CA ARG A 535 10.73 15.42 -36.03
C ARG A 535 10.27 16.48 -35.04
N TYR A 536 9.30 16.17 -34.16
CA TYR A 536 8.74 17.15 -33.21
C TYR A 536 9.74 17.62 -32.15
N LYS A 537 10.89 16.92 -31.99
CA LYS A 537 12.00 17.35 -31.11
C LYS A 537 12.79 18.52 -31.69
N GLY A 538 12.59 18.87 -32.95
CA GLY A 538 13.12 20.10 -33.55
C GLY A 538 14.61 20.12 -33.85
N HIS A 539 15.29 18.96 -33.84
CA HIS A 539 16.73 18.85 -34.16
C HIS A 539 17.05 19.46 -35.55
N HIS A 540 16.15 19.27 -36.51
CA HIS A 540 16.29 19.88 -37.87
C HIS A 540 16.33 21.39 -37.81
N ARG A 541 15.58 22.05 -36.91
CA ARG A 541 15.56 23.54 -36.79
C ARG A 541 16.92 24.05 -36.30
N VAL A 542 17.54 23.34 -35.36
CA VAL A 542 18.90 23.64 -34.86
C VAL A 542 19.92 23.44 -35.98
N LEU A 543 19.78 22.34 -36.72
CA LEU A 543 20.64 21.99 -37.83
C LEU A 543 20.56 23.03 -38.98
N GLU A 544 19.35 23.50 -39.32
CA GLU A 544 19.10 24.53 -40.35
C GLU A 544 19.68 25.89 -39.94
N ALA A 545 19.75 26.20 -38.66
CA ALA A 545 20.36 27.44 -38.17
C ALA A 545 21.89 27.37 -38.08
N PHE A 546 22.46 26.14 -38.02
CA PHE A 546 23.87 25.95 -37.76
C PHE A 546 24.85 26.52 -38.81
N PRO A 547 24.57 26.48 -40.14
CA PRO A 547 25.41 27.16 -41.11
C PRO A 547 25.63 28.65 -40.80
N LEU A 548 24.57 29.34 -40.33
CA LEU A 548 24.65 30.78 -39.98
C LEU A 548 25.45 31.01 -38.68
N VAL A 549 25.50 30.01 -37.79
CA VAL A 549 26.39 30.03 -36.62
C VAL A 549 27.86 29.90 -37.08
N LEU A 550 28.16 28.98 -38.02
CA LEU A 550 29.49 28.76 -38.58
C LEU A 550 30.05 29.97 -39.30
N GLU A 551 29.24 30.82 -39.93
CA GLU A 551 29.65 32.09 -40.56
C GLU A 551 30.32 33.05 -39.55
N ARG A 552 29.90 32.97 -38.25
CA ARG A 552 30.41 33.83 -37.17
C ARG A 552 31.39 33.13 -36.27
N VAL A 553 31.27 31.82 -36.09
CA VAL A 553 32.11 30.96 -35.25
C VAL A 553 32.48 29.71 -36.05
N PRO A 554 33.50 29.81 -36.95
CA PRO A 554 33.87 28.70 -37.87
C PRO A 554 34.28 27.42 -37.18
N GLU A 555 34.80 27.50 -35.92
CA GLU A 555 35.23 26.35 -35.14
C GLU A 555 34.09 25.66 -34.35
N ALA A 556 32.88 26.20 -34.36
CA ALA A 556 31.75 25.62 -33.69
C ALA A 556 31.47 24.18 -34.16
N ARG A 557 30.99 23.33 -33.23
CA ARG A 557 30.52 21.97 -33.53
C ARG A 557 29.07 21.82 -33.07
N LEU A 558 28.30 20.97 -33.76
CA LEU A 558 26.94 20.63 -33.36
C LEU A 558 26.86 19.14 -33.05
N LEU A 559 26.48 18.81 -31.80
CA LEU A 559 26.18 17.49 -31.36
C LEU A 559 24.66 17.26 -31.38
N ILE A 560 24.18 16.31 -32.17
CA ILE A 560 22.79 15.86 -32.16
C ILE A 560 22.78 14.52 -31.43
N VAL A 561 22.21 14.49 -30.23
CA VAL A 561 22.38 13.37 -29.29
C VAL A 561 21.05 12.68 -29.05
N GLY A 562 20.99 11.40 -29.43
CA GLY A 562 19.82 10.55 -29.22
C GLY A 562 19.73 9.37 -30.17
N LYS A 563 18.61 8.67 -30.11
CA LYS A 563 18.25 7.59 -31.05
C LYS A 563 16.82 7.80 -31.55
N GLY A 564 16.55 7.40 -32.77
CA GLY A 564 15.20 7.47 -33.33
C GLY A 564 15.13 7.42 -34.85
N PRO A 565 13.93 7.31 -35.39
CA PRO A 565 13.72 7.11 -36.83
C PRO A 565 14.07 8.31 -37.70
N TYR A 566 14.42 9.44 -37.10
CA TYR A 566 14.76 10.68 -37.82
C TYR A 566 16.27 10.84 -38.03
N GLU A 567 17.10 9.86 -37.63
CA GLU A 567 18.55 9.94 -37.69
C GLU A 567 19.08 10.07 -39.12
N ASP A 568 18.66 9.18 -40.03
CA ASP A 568 19.13 9.19 -41.43
C ASP A 568 18.79 10.50 -42.12
N GLU A 569 17.62 11.06 -41.83
CA GLU A 569 17.17 12.37 -42.39
C GLU A 569 18.05 13.51 -41.88
N LEU A 570 18.43 13.49 -40.60
CA LEU A 570 19.29 14.52 -40.02
C LEU A 570 20.69 14.47 -40.65
N ARG A 571 21.25 13.28 -40.85
CA ARG A 571 22.54 13.08 -41.50
C ARG A 571 22.51 13.59 -42.97
N ARG A 572 21.49 13.17 -43.72
CA ARG A 572 21.29 13.64 -45.09
C ARG A 572 21.16 15.17 -45.13
N ARG A 573 20.43 15.77 -44.22
CA ARG A 573 20.23 17.22 -44.16
C ARG A 573 21.52 17.96 -43.83
N ALA A 574 22.38 17.41 -42.96
CA ALA A 574 23.69 17.97 -42.67
C ALA A 574 24.61 17.99 -43.91
N GLU A 575 24.53 16.94 -44.78
CA GLU A 575 25.26 16.88 -46.04
C GLU A 575 24.71 17.94 -47.02
N GLU A 576 23.39 18.07 -47.17
CA GLU A 576 22.73 19.06 -48.06
C GLU A 576 23.10 20.50 -47.66
N LEU A 577 23.23 20.76 -46.35
CA LEU A 577 23.65 22.07 -45.82
C LEU A 577 25.14 22.32 -45.87
N GLY A 578 25.96 21.32 -46.26
CA GLY A 578 27.41 21.45 -46.33
C GLY A 578 28.09 21.52 -44.96
N VAL A 579 27.46 21.04 -43.89
CA VAL A 579 27.98 21.14 -42.52
C VAL A 579 28.30 19.79 -41.90
N ALA A 580 28.24 18.69 -42.64
CA ALA A 580 28.40 17.33 -42.14
C ALA A 580 29.69 17.12 -41.35
N GLU A 581 30.81 17.75 -41.72
CA GLU A 581 32.12 17.63 -41.01
C GLU A 581 32.09 18.31 -39.62
N ARG A 582 31.13 19.18 -39.33
CA ARG A 582 30.97 19.94 -38.10
C ARG A 582 29.76 19.46 -37.27
N VAL A 583 29.05 18.44 -37.76
CA VAL A 583 27.86 17.88 -37.12
C VAL A 583 28.10 16.43 -36.75
N GLU A 584 27.99 16.09 -35.48
CA GLU A 584 28.05 14.72 -35.00
C GLU A 584 26.65 14.26 -34.53
N VAL A 585 26.12 13.17 -35.14
CA VAL A 585 24.91 12.52 -34.68
C VAL A 585 25.31 11.27 -33.90
N THR A 586 25.07 11.30 -32.58
CA THR A 586 25.57 10.29 -31.65
C THR A 586 24.53 9.94 -30.59
N SER A 587 24.85 9.00 -29.69
CA SER A 587 23.98 8.65 -28.57
C SER A 587 24.79 8.26 -27.33
N VAL A 588 24.29 8.60 -26.15
CA VAL A 588 24.87 8.12 -24.89
C VAL A 588 24.33 6.70 -24.62
N PRO A 589 25.19 5.69 -24.41
CA PRO A 589 24.75 4.34 -24.05
C PRO A 589 23.99 4.31 -22.72
N SER A 590 23.00 3.43 -22.62
CA SER A 590 22.15 3.29 -21.41
C SER A 590 22.89 2.71 -20.20
N ASP A 591 23.97 2.00 -20.45
CA ASP A 591 24.85 1.39 -19.47
C ASP A 591 26.03 2.27 -19.04
N ASP A 592 26.07 3.53 -19.51
CA ASP A 592 27.03 4.54 -19.11
C ASP A 592 26.42 5.62 -18.17
N PRO A 593 26.43 5.42 -16.86
CA PRO A 593 25.79 6.35 -15.91
C PRO A 593 26.39 7.77 -15.93
N GLY A 594 27.66 7.91 -16.29
CA GLY A 594 28.36 9.19 -16.36
C GLY A 594 28.38 9.82 -17.76
N GLY A 595 27.89 9.13 -18.79
CA GLY A 595 28.02 9.57 -20.18
C GLY A 595 27.34 10.90 -20.46
N MET A 596 26.13 11.12 -19.94
CA MET A 596 25.43 12.41 -20.10
C MET A 596 26.16 13.54 -19.37
N ALA A 597 26.68 13.28 -18.19
CA ALA A 597 27.45 14.27 -17.45
C ALA A 597 28.72 14.69 -18.21
N ARG A 598 29.49 13.71 -18.73
CA ARG A 598 30.67 14.00 -19.55
C ARG A 598 30.33 14.74 -20.84
N LEU A 599 29.25 14.37 -21.52
CA LEU A 599 28.81 15.07 -22.71
C LEU A 599 28.46 16.52 -22.38
N LEU A 600 27.66 16.76 -21.36
CA LEU A 600 27.28 18.11 -20.95
C LEU A 600 28.47 18.93 -20.47
N ALA A 601 29.47 18.33 -19.83
CA ALA A 601 30.68 19.03 -19.43
C ALA A 601 31.44 19.60 -20.63
N GLY A 602 31.43 18.96 -21.80
CA GLY A 602 32.05 19.42 -23.03
C GLY A 602 31.21 20.36 -23.89
N VAL A 603 29.99 20.69 -23.49
CA VAL A 603 29.06 21.53 -24.30
C VAL A 603 29.03 22.96 -23.78
N SER A 604 28.96 23.94 -24.69
CA SER A 604 28.83 25.36 -24.37
C SER A 604 27.41 25.84 -24.34
N LEU A 605 26.52 25.29 -25.20
CA LEU A 605 25.12 25.67 -25.34
C LEU A 605 24.26 24.45 -25.67
N VAL A 606 23.19 24.22 -24.91
CA VAL A 606 22.16 23.24 -25.25
C VAL A 606 20.97 23.94 -25.89
N VAL A 607 20.55 23.46 -27.07
CA VAL A 607 19.46 24.05 -27.86
C VAL A 607 18.33 23.05 -28.01
N LEU A 608 17.16 23.37 -27.48
CA LEU A 608 15.97 22.51 -27.47
C LEU A 608 14.80 23.21 -28.18
N MET A 609 14.59 22.87 -29.46
CA MET A 609 13.56 23.46 -30.30
C MET A 609 12.33 22.56 -30.49
N SER A 610 12.00 21.80 -29.43
CA SER A 610 10.88 20.85 -29.43
C SER A 610 9.52 21.55 -29.52
N GLU A 611 8.62 21.01 -30.33
CA GLU A 611 7.24 21.48 -30.44
C GLU A 611 6.42 21.22 -29.18
N PHE A 612 6.82 20.22 -28.40
CA PHE A 612 6.17 19.86 -27.15
C PHE A 612 7.13 19.13 -26.19
N GLU A 613 7.18 19.61 -24.96
CA GLU A 613 7.80 18.94 -23.81
C GLU A 613 6.91 19.16 -22.58
N SER A 614 6.87 18.19 -21.65
CA SER A 614 6.25 18.41 -20.34
C SER A 614 7.26 18.99 -19.36
N HIS A 615 8.22 18.17 -18.94
CA HIS A 615 9.28 18.59 -18.03
C HIS A 615 10.58 17.93 -18.51
N PRO A 616 11.33 18.59 -19.41
CA PRO A 616 12.47 17.98 -20.09
C PRO A 616 13.66 17.77 -19.15
N LEU A 617 13.96 16.51 -18.81
CA LEU A 617 15.09 16.17 -17.93
C LEU A 617 16.42 16.74 -18.45
N VAL A 618 16.64 16.71 -19.76
CA VAL A 618 17.85 17.25 -20.40
C VAL A 618 18.05 18.74 -20.12
N ALA A 619 16.97 19.54 -20.06
CA ALA A 619 17.08 20.95 -19.70
C ALA A 619 17.53 21.15 -18.25
N LEU A 620 17.00 20.34 -17.33
CA LEU A 620 17.41 20.35 -15.92
C LEU A 620 18.86 19.88 -15.77
N GLU A 621 19.24 18.84 -16.49
CA GLU A 621 20.61 18.29 -16.49
C GLU A 621 21.61 19.33 -17.05
N ALA A 622 21.25 20.03 -18.10
CA ALA A 622 22.08 21.12 -18.67
C ALA A 622 22.20 22.28 -17.68
N ALA A 623 21.11 22.68 -17.03
CA ALA A 623 21.13 23.71 -15.99
C ALA A 623 21.99 23.29 -14.77
N ALA A 624 21.87 22.03 -14.32
CA ALA A 624 22.74 21.47 -13.28
C ALA A 624 24.22 21.51 -13.68
N ALA A 625 24.51 21.23 -14.95
CA ALA A 625 25.86 21.31 -15.54
C ALA A 625 26.33 22.75 -15.81
N ARG A 626 25.57 23.79 -15.39
CA ARG A 626 25.87 25.21 -15.65
C ARG A 626 26.03 25.50 -17.15
N ARG A 627 25.31 24.76 -18.01
CA ARG A 627 25.32 24.99 -19.45
C ARG A 627 24.24 26.00 -19.80
N ARG A 628 24.50 26.80 -20.83
CA ARG A 628 23.49 27.71 -21.36
C ARG A 628 22.42 26.92 -22.05
N LEU A 629 21.21 27.42 -21.97
CA LEU A 629 20.03 26.83 -22.57
C LEU A 629 19.36 27.85 -23.49
N LEU A 630 19.13 27.43 -24.73
CA LEU A 630 18.25 28.10 -25.67
C LEU A 630 17.06 27.17 -25.97
N VAL A 631 15.86 27.58 -25.63
CA VAL A 631 14.69 26.73 -25.70
C VAL A 631 13.54 27.36 -26.47
N ALA A 632 12.72 26.54 -27.14
CA ALA A 632 11.47 27.01 -27.72
C ALA A 632 10.46 27.32 -26.62
N GLU A 633 9.70 28.40 -26.76
CA GLU A 633 8.59 28.74 -25.83
C GLU A 633 7.36 27.86 -26.08
N ALA A 634 7.52 26.53 -25.81
CA ALA A 634 6.48 25.52 -26.02
C ALA A 634 6.37 24.60 -24.85
N GLY A 635 5.16 24.41 -24.30
CA GLY A 635 4.92 23.50 -23.15
C GLY A 635 5.84 23.80 -21.97
N GLY A 636 6.44 22.75 -21.37
CA GLY A 636 7.34 22.89 -20.23
C GLY A 636 8.68 23.57 -20.54
N LEU A 637 9.10 23.69 -21.82
CA LEU A 637 10.29 24.49 -22.17
C LEU A 637 10.06 25.97 -21.90
N ARG A 638 8.83 26.49 -22.06
CA ARG A 638 8.47 27.85 -21.66
C ARG A 638 8.71 28.07 -20.17
N GLU A 639 8.32 27.09 -19.33
CA GLU A 639 8.53 27.19 -17.89
C GLU A 639 10.03 27.21 -17.52
N ILE A 640 10.87 26.46 -18.25
CA ILE A 640 12.35 26.51 -18.11
C ILE A 640 12.89 27.92 -18.37
N ALA A 641 12.35 28.62 -19.38
CA ALA A 641 12.75 29.99 -19.66
C ALA A 641 12.19 31.00 -18.63
N GLU A 642 10.93 30.86 -18.23
CA GLU A 642 10.28 31.68 -17.19
C GLU A 642 10.95 31.56 -15.82
N ASP A 643 11.41 30.35 -15.47
CA ASP A 643 12.17 30.10 -14.23
C ASP A 643 13.62 30.58 -14.31
N GLY A 644 14.06 31.14 -15.45
CA GLY A 644 15.39 31.71 -15.63
C GLY A 644 16.50 30.70 -15.86
N PHE A 645 16.18 29.44 -16.18
CA PHE A 645 17.16 28.39 -16.43
C PHE A 645 17.74 28.46 -17.84
N GLY A 646 17.10 29.20 -18.75
CA GLY A 646 17.54 29.37 -20.11
C GLY A 646 16.84 30.53 -20.81
N ARG A 647 17.25 30.80 -22.06
CA ARG A 647 16.59 31.78 -22.93
C ARG A 647 15.49 31.13 -23.73
N GLY A 648 14.27 31.70 -23.68
CA GLY A 648 13.15 31.32 -24.53
C GLY A 648 13.18 32.09 -25.84
N ILE A 649 12.78 31.43 -26.95
CA ILE A 649 12.46 32.05 -28.24
C ILE A 649 11.18 31.44 -28.79
N PRO A 650 10.40 32.18 -29.61
CA PRO A 650 9.19 31.64 -30.20
C PRO A 650 9.41 30.36 -30.98
N LEU A 651 8.48 29.40 -30.87
CA LEU A 651 8.59 28.11 -31.58
C LEU A 651 8.69 28.23 -33.09
N ASP A 652 8.10 29.25 -33.69
CA ASP A 652 8.10 29.56 -35.12
C ASP A 652 9.29 30.42 -35.56
N SER A 653 10.31 30.58 -34.69
CA SER A 653 11.54 31.30 -35.01
C SER A 653 12.20 30.75 -36.27
N THR A 654 12.67 31.65 -37.14
CA THR A 654 13.40 31.29 -38.36
C THR A 654 14.81 30.80 -38.03
N PRO A 655 15.52 30.12 -38.96
CA PRO A 655 16.93 29.74 -38.78
C PRO A 655 17.82 30.91 -38.39
N GLU A 656 17.59 32.11 -38.96
CA GLU A 656 18.34 33.33 -38.65
C GLU A 656 18.11 33.80 -37.22
N GLN A 657 16.87 33.73 -36.76
CA GLN A 657 16.54 34.08 -35.35
C GLN A 657 17.14 33.09 -34.36
N ILE A 658 17.09 31.80 -34.68
CA ILE A 658 17.69 30.76 -33.85
C ILE A 658 19.22 30.95 -33.80
N ALA A 659 19.86 31.16 -34.95
CA ALA A 659 21.32 31.39 -35.01
C ALA A 659 21.73 32.66 -34.26
N THR A 660 20.98 33.78 -34.42
CA THR A 660 21.24 35.03 -33.68
C THR A 660 21.17 34.78 -32.16
N ALA A 661 20.10 34.13 -31.68
CA ALA A 661 19.92 33.84 -30.27
C ALA A 661 21.01 32.91 -29.75
N ALA A 662 21.43 31.90 -30.52
CA ALA A 662 22.51 30.98 -30.16
C ALA A 662 23.87 31.71 -30.04
N LEU A 663 24.19 32.59 -30.98
CA LEU A 663 25.43 33.41 -30.96
C LEU A 663 25.44 34.36 -29.77
N GLU A 664 24.34 35.01 -29.46
CA GLU A 664 24.19 35.86 -28.27
C GLU A 664 24.38 35.08 -26.97
N GLU A 665 23.88 33.84 -26.89
CA GLU A 665 24.12 33.00 -25.75
C GLU A 665 25.57 32.50 -25.68
N LEU A 666 26.20 32.12 -26.77
CA LEU A 666 27.61 31.72 -26.80
C LEU A 666 28.55 32.84 -26.38
N ALA A 667 28.22 34.10 -26.67
CA ALA A 667 29.02 35.26 -26.30
C ALA A 667 29.04 35.57 -24.77
N LYS A 668 28.08 35.04 -24.03
CA LYS A 668 28.01 35.28 -22.59
C LYS A 668 28.90 34.27 -21.82
N PRO A 669 29.43 34.59 -20.61
CA PRO A 669 30.13 33.62 -19.77
C PRO A 669 29.22 32.50 -19.30
N LEU A 670 29.69 31.28 -19.07
CA LEU A 670 28.87 30.21 -18.47
C LEU A 670 28.35 30.62 -17.08
N PRO A 671 27.19 30.12 -16.65
CA PRO A 671 26.67 30.39 -15.31
C PRO A 671 27.64 29.95 -14.22
N GLU A 672 27.90 30.82 -13.24
CA GLU A 672 28.81 30.52 -12.13
C GLU A 672 28.27 29.47 -11.16
N ARG A 673 26.95 29.36 -11.04
CA ARG A 673 26.29 28.45 -10.10
C ARG A 673 25.18 27.68 -10.80
N SER A 674 25.00 26.44 -10.37
CA SER A 674 23.82 25.67 -10.73
C SER A 674 22.60 26.24 -10.05
N PRO A 675 21.43 26.33 -10.71
CA PRO A 675 20.20 26.74 -10.08
C PRO A 675 19.76 25.69 -9.06
N GLN A 676 18.88 26.09 -8.13
CA GLN A 676 18.23 25.14 -7.23
C GLN A 676 17.19 24.34 -8.02
N LEU A 677 17.46 23.06 -8.18
CA LEU A 677 16.61 22.12 -8.90
C LEU A 677 16.06 21.08 -7.92
N THR A 678 14.88 20.58 -8.20
CA THR A 678 14.30 19.46 -7.44
C THR A 678 15.17 18.21 -7.62
N SER A 679 15.54 17.57 -6.53
CA SER A 679 16.23 16.27 -6.56
C SER A 679 15.21 15.13 -6.75
N TRP A 680 15.70 13.96 -7.17
CA TRP A 680 14.84 12.77 -7.20
C TRP A 680 14.38 12.32 -5.80
N ASP A 681 15.17 12.61 -4.76
CA ASP A 681 14.78 12.32 -3.38
C ASP A 681 13.58 13.19 -2.93
N GLU A 682 13.61 14.49 -3.25
CA GLU A 682 12.49 15.40 -3.00
C GLU A 682 11.24 15.00 -3.80
N CYS A 683 11.40 14.61 -5.09
CA CYS A 683 10.31 14.12 -5.92
C CYS A 683 9.66 12.85 -5.32
N ALA A 684 10.47 11.88 -4.90
CA ALA A 684 9.99 10.64 -4.28
C ALA A 684 9.33 10.90 -2.93
N ALA A 685 9.88 11.79 -2.10
CA ALA A 685 9.31 12.18 -0.81
C ALA A 685 7.94 12.86 -1.00
N ALA A 686 7.81 13.80 -1.95
CA ALA A 686 6.54 14.47 -2.25
C ALA A 686 5.47 13.48 -2.74
N LEU A 687 5.85 12.48 -3.53
CA LEU A 687 4.93 11.40 -3.94
C LEU A 687 4.50 10.52 -2.76
N LEU A 688 5.41 10.17 -1.84
CA LEU A 688 5.07 9.40 -0.63
C LEU A 688 4.13 10.18 0.28
N GLU A 689 4.35 11.49 0.46
CA GLU A 689 3.45 12.37 1.21
C GLU A 689 2.06 12.43 0.57
N LEU A 690 2.01 12.59 -0.77
CA LEU A 690 0.76 12.54 -1.53
C LEU A 690 0.01 11.22 -1.32
N TYR A 691 0.71 10.08 -1.36
CA TYR A 691 0.11 8.77 -1.12
C TYR A 691 -0.43 8.67 0.30
N GLY A 692 0.29 9.13 1.31
CA GLY A 692 -0.18 9.21 2.70
C GLY A 692 -1.50 9.99 2.79
N SER A 693 -1.58 11.16 2.17
CA SER A 693 -2.79 11.99 2.15
C SER A 693 -3.98 11.30 1.45
N VAL A 694 -3.71 10.60 0.34
CA VAL A 694 -4.73 9.83 -0.42
C VAL A 694 -5.25 8.67 0.41
N LEU A 695 -4.35 7.92 1.06
CA LEU A 695 -4.70 6.77 1.86
C LEU A 695 -5.46 7.17 3.12
N ASN A 696 -5.05 8.22 3.80
CA ASN A 696 -5.76 8.78 4.95
C ASN A 696 -7.18 9.23 4.56
N THR A 697 -7.35 9.87 3.40
CA THR A 697 -8.66 10.30 2.91
C THR A 697 -9.54 9.12 2.44
N ALA A 698 -8.93 8.12 1.78
CA ALA A 698 -9.66 6.97 1.24
C ALA A 698 -10.13 6.00 2.32
N TYR A 699 -9.39 5.92 3.44
CA TYR A 699 -9.62 5.01 4.54
C TYR A 699 -10.05 5.72 5.83
N SER A 700 -10.11 7.07 5.84
CA SER A 700 -10.77 7.82 6.91
C SER A 700 -12.25 7.48 6.94
N PRO A 701 -12.86 7.19 8.09
CA PRO A 701 -14.30 7.04 8.17
C PRO A 701 -14.92 8.37 7.68
N ARG A 702 -15.75 8.31 6.65
CA ARG A 702 -16.56 9.47 6.29
C ARG A 702 -17.40 9.80 7.50
N ALA A 703 -17.19 11.00 8.06
CA ALA A 703 -18.00 11.59 9.11
C ALA A 703 -19.49 11.63 8.72
#